data_8e6750fe0faa080b09b38b4f46f4625f
#
_entry.id   8e6750fe0faa080b09b38b4f46f4625f
#
_cell.length_a   1.000
_cell.length_b   1.000
_cell.length_c   1.000
_cell.angle_alpha   90.00
_cell.angle_beta   90.00
_cell.angle_gamma   90.00
#
_symmetry.space_group_name_H-M   'P 1'
#
loop_
_entity.id
_entity.type
_entity.pdbx_description
1 polymer ?
#
loop_
_entity_poly.entity_id
_entity_poly.type
_entity_poly.pdbx_seq_one_letter_code
_entity_poly.pdbx_strand_id
1 'polypeptide(L)'
;VCAYEFACTGLTSCAQSSSRSSSLPGDGGFCYHFPTMASLITATEISKSYATQVLFTGVSITIADNDRIGMIGPNGAGKSTLLKVLTKIEEPDEGEIIRRRQLKQAYIPQMDQFGDAVTPVDAVVAAIASDRDHDDHGLDAQTQAIIQLSKLGFENLDQPIVELSGGWKKRLSIACALATEPDVLMLDEPTNHLDMEGILWLEQFVKQSNIAMVFITHDRVFLENTAQKIIELNKAYPNGTFEVAGNYTEFLRRKDEFLTAQANQQTALATKVRRDDAWLRQGVQGRQTRNTSQVKEASQRREELSQIKDRNNAPKRTAKMEFHGTQRKTQKLLVTHNISKTLGDKKLFADLDITLSPGMCLGLLGANGSGKTTLMKILTGDLEPDTGTVKQAADLKIVNFTQHREALNPTQTLQEALCPIGDTIHYRGKAMHVTGWARKFLFEADKFRTQVNKLSGGEQARIMIANLMLKPADILILDEPTNDLDIPTLQVLEQTLSEFPGAIVLVTHDRFLLARLSSELLALDGQGNAKFHPSIEQWQKYTDDTAKQKQAEKKAAAANAKAAKSNGSANNTSQSAKPTTTTGKKLSYKHQLELDGMEESILKAEQILEELKEKMNDPKIINDRTNYGKVCDDYAVAQDKVRKLYLRWEKLEEMKQG
;
A
#
# COMPACT_ATOMS: atom_id res chain seq x y z
N VAL A 1 -16.24 -2.89 39.35
CA VAL A 1 -16.32 -1.69 40.19
C VAL A 1 -15.31 -0.69 39.68
N CYS A 2 -15.75 0.22 38.92
CA CYS A 2 -15.37 1.63 38.76
C CYS A 2 -15.94 2.13 37.44
N ALA A 3 -17.00 2.89 37.58
CA ALA A 3 -17.61 3.67 36.52
C ALA A 3 -16.76 4.90 36.23
N TYR A 4 -16.55 5.22 34.96
CA TYR A 4 -16.21 6.57 34.50
C TYR A 4 -17.31 7.04 33.57
N GLU A 5 -18.20 7.85 34.11
CA GLU A 5 -19.09 8.74 33.39
C GLU A 5 -18.28 9.94 32.90
N PHE A 6 -18.32 10.22 31.57
CA PHE A 6 -17.96 11.53 31.04
C PHE A 6 -19.24 12.24 30.61
N ALA A 7 -19.65 13.20 31.43
CA ALA A 7 -20.66 14.17 31.08
C ALA A 7 -20.01 15.33 30.32
N CYS A 8 -20.44 15.59 29.08
CA CYS A 8 -20.22 16.84 28.38
C CYS A 8 -21.44 17.72 28.56
N THR A 9 -21.30 18.82 29.30
CA THR A 9 -22.27 19.95 29.27
C THR A 9 -21.54 21.27 29.31
N GLY A 10 -21.82 22.12 28.32
CA GLY A 10 -21.96 23.55 28.52
C GLY A 10 -20.74 24.45 28.30
N LEU A 11 -20.62 24.98 27.09
CA LEU A 11 -19.91 26.22 26.82
C LEU A 11 -20.93 27.34 26.67
N THR A 12 -21.01 28.23 27.67
CA THR A 12 -21.56 29.55 27.50
C THR A 12 -20.63 30.58 28.14
N SER A 13 -20.24 31.54 27.28
CA SER A 13 -19.83 32.94 27.52
C SER A 13 -19.17 33.27 28.85
N CYS A 14 -17.98 33.86 28.78
CA CYS A 14 -17.51 34.82 29.78
C CYS A 14 -16.85 36.01 29.08
N ALA A 15 -17.57 37.15 29.19
CA ALA A 15 -17.03 38.48 28.93
C ALA A 15 -16.46 39.05 30.25
N GLN A 16 -15.32 39.68 30.09
CA GLN A 16 -14.73 40.78 30.87
C GLN A 16 -15.14 41.02 32.34
N SER A 17 -14.18 40.97 33.22
CA SER A 17 -13.97 41.99 34.25
C SER A 17 -12.57 41.93 34.87
N SER A 18 -11.92 43.08 34.89
CA SER A 18 -10.65 43.39 35.56
C SER A 18 -10.82 43.49 37.09
N SER A 19 -9.91 42.95 37.88
CA SER A 19 -9.30 43.64 39.04
C SER A 19 -8.34 42.74 39.86
N ARG A 20 -7.12 43.23 39.97
CA ARG A 20 -6.13 43.29 41.10
C ARG A 20 -5.92 42.11 42.06
N SER A 21 -4.69 41.65 41.98
CA SER A 21 -3.70 41.40 43.07
C SER A 21 -4.01 40.50 44.24
N SER A 22 -3.26 39.38 44.33
CA SER A 22 -2.37 39.10 45.48
C SER A 22 -1.55 37.84 45.20
N SER A 23 -0.26 37.98 45.39
CA SER A 23 0.79 36.98 45.27
C SER A 23 0.70 35.89 46.34
N LEU A 24 0.88 34.62 45.94
CA LEU A 24 1.55 33.58 46.72
C LEU A 24 2.29 32.62 45.78
N PRO A 25 3.51 32.19 46.08
CA PRO A 25 4.33 31.35 45.24
C PRO A 25 4.17 29.85 45.56
N GLY A 26 4.26 29.00 44.54
CA GLY A 26 4.53 27.59 44.72
C GLY A 26 3.46 26.68 44.16
N ASP A 27 3.65 26.29 42.91
CA ASP A 27 3.61 24.90 42.45
C ASP A 27 3.90 24.91 40.95
N GLY A 28 5.08 24.43 40.58
CA GLY A 28 5.48 24.27 39.20
C GLY A 28 4.67 23.19 38.48
N GLY A 29 3.45 23.54 38.08
CA GLY A 29 2.69 22.75 37.15
C GLY A 29 3.34 22.89 35.75
N PHE A 30 4.10 21.88 35.34
CA PHE A 30 4.49 21.71 33.94
C PHE A 30 3.21 21.55 33.12
N CYS A 31 2.71 22.66 32.56
CA CYS A 31 1.79 22.59 31.44
C CYS A 31 2.56 21.96 30.28
N TYR A 32 2.36 20.67 30.03
CA TYR A 32 2.71 20.06 28.76
C TYR A 32 1.87 20.79 27.70
N HIS A 33 2.49 21.73 27.02
CA HIS A 33 1.98 22.28 25.77
C HIS A 33 2.11 21.12 24.76
N PHE A 34 1.07 20.32 24.61
CA PHE A 34 0.91 19.56 23.37
C PHE A 34 0.77 20.61 22.26
N PRO A 35 1.62 20.58 21.23
CA PRO A 35 1.39 21.43 20.08
C PRO A 35 0.02 21.04 19.53
N THR A 36 -0.95 21.93 19.65
CA THR A 36 -2.22 21.83 18.93
C THR A 36 -1.88 21.87 17.44
N MET A 37 -1.80 20.70 16.82
CA MET A 37 -1.66 20.60 15.36
C MET A 37 -2.83 21.35 14.75
N ALA A 38 -2.52 22.37 13.94
CA ALA A 38 -3.55 23.18 13.28
C ALA A 38 -4.32 22.27 12.31
N SER A 39 -5.64 22.21 12.43
CA SER A 39 -6.46 21.47 11.48
C SER A 39 -6.48 22.18 10.13
N LEU A 40 -6.19 21.46 9.07
CA LEU A 40 -6.27 21.92 7.69
C LEU A 40 -7.70 21.84 7.16
N ILE A 41 -8.33 20.67 7.36
CA ILE A 41 -9.70 20.39 6.94
C ILE A 41 -10.42 19.68 8.08
N THR A 42 -11.61 20.16 8.45
CA THR A 42 -12.51 19.47 9.38
C THR A 42 -13.87 19.32 8.70
N ALA A 43 -14.27 18.10 8.46
CA ALA A 43 -15.59 17.72 7.97
C ALA A 43 -16.41 17.17 9.14
N THR A 44 -17.63 17.66 9.30
CA THR A 44 -18.53 17.29 10.40
C THR A 44 -19.86 16.79 9.84
N GLU A 45 -20.22 15.56 10.21
CA GLU A 45 -21.49 14.92 9.88
C GLU A 45 -21.88 14.96 8.39
N ILE A 46 -20.88 14.87 7.48
CA ILE A 46 -21.13 14.91 6.05
C ILE A 46 -21.80 13.66 5.55
N SER A 47 -22.78 13.85 4.66
CA SER A 47 -23.53 12.78 3.99
C SER A 47 -23.53 12.98 2.48
N LYS A 48 -23.54 11.87 1.72
CA LYS A 48 -23.61 11.90 0.26
C LYS A 48 -24.36 10.70 -0.29
N SER A 49 -25.24 10.98 -1.26
CA SER A 49 -26.01 9.96 -1.98
C SER A 49 -26.04 10.27 -3.49
N TYR A 50 -26.14 9.22 -4.31
CA TYR A 50 -26.42 9.36 -5.74
C TYR A 50 -27.73 8.67 -6.07
N ALA A 51 -28.71 9.43 -6.53
CA ALA A 51 -30.06 8.95 -6.82
C ALA A 51 -30.66 8.15 -5.64
N THR A 52 -30.75 6.82 -5.76
CA THR A 52 -31.29 5.94 -4.71
C THR A 52 -30.23 5.30 -3.82
N GLN A 53 -28.94 5.47 -4.14
CA GLN A 53 -27.86 4.83 -3.41
C GLN A 53 -27.20 5.79 -2.42
N VAL A 54 -27.39 5.54 -1.12
CA VAL A 54 -26.66 6.22 -0.07
C VAL A 54 -25.23 5.67 -0.01
N LEU A 55 -24.24 6.54 -0.21
CA LEU A 55 -22.81 6.18 -0.14
C LEU A 55 -22.35 6.18 1.32
N PHE A 56 -22.45 7.32 1.98
CA PHE A 56 -22.09 7.47 3.39
C PHE A 56 -22.99 8.51 4.07
N THR A 57 -23.13 8.39 5.39
CA THR A 57 -23.98 9.27 6.22
C THR A 57 -23.28 9.58 7.52
N GLY A 58 -23.28 10.86 7.93
CA GLY A 58 -22.79 11.30 9.23
C GLY A 58 -21.28 11.17 9.43
N VAL A 59 -20.49 11.19 8.36
CA VAL A 59 -19.04 11.03 8.39
C VAL A 59 -18.38 12.30 8.92
N SER A 60 -17.50 12.14 9.92
CA SER A 60 -16.70 13.23 10.48
C SER A 60 -15.22 12.89 10.40
N ILE A 61 -14.41 13.76 9.80
CA ILE A 61 -12.97 13.54 9.57
C ILE A 61 -12.23 14.86 9.79
N THR A 62 -11.07 14.77 10.46
CA THR A 62 -10.15 15.90 10.62
C THR A 62 -8.80 15.55 10.03
N ILE A 63 -8.25 16.46 9.21
CA ILE A 63 -6.93 16.38 8.60
C ILE A 63 -6.10 17.53 9.20
N ALA A 64 -4.96 17.17 9.79
CA ALA A 64 -4.01 18.12 10.38
C ALA A 64 -2.73 18.24 9.53
N ASP A 65 -1.87 19.21 9.88
CA ASP A 65 -0.58 19.38 9.22
C ASP A 65 0.27 18.10 9.35
N ASN A 66 0.92 17.70 8.26
CA ASN A 66 1.75 16.49 8.15
C ASN A 66 1.05 15.14 8.39
N ASP A 67 -0.29 15.11 8.45
CA ASP A 67 -1.04 13.86 8.58
C ASP A 67 -0.81 12.97 7.35
N ARG A 68 -0.67 11.65 7.60
CA ARG A 68 -0.64 10.60 6.57
C ARG A 68 -1.76 9.63 6.83
N ILE A 69 -2.89 9.89 6.17
CA ILE A 69 -4.15 9.18 6.41
C ILE A 69 -4.36 8.16 5.29
N GLY A 70 -4.36 6.88 5.66
CA GLY A 70 -4.79 5.79 4.79
C GLY A 70 -6.31 5.61 4.88
N MET A 71 -7.02 5.73 3.76
CA MET A 71 -8.46 5.51 3.69
C MET A 71 -8.76 4.18 3.02
N ILE A 72 -9.49 3.31 3.73
CA ILE A 72 -9.86 1.98 3.27
C ILE A 72 -11.38 1.76 3.35
N GLY A 73 -11.86 0.67 2.79
CA GLY A 73 -13.28 0.28 2.83
C GLY A 73 -13.68 -0.51 1.59
N PRO A 74 -14.86 -1.13 1.60
CA PRO A 74 -15.35 -1.90 0.45
C PRO A 74 -15.50 -1.03 -0.80
N ASN A 75 -15.45 -1.66 -1.97
CA ASN A 75 -15.74 -0.98 -3.23
C ASN A 75 -17.19 -0.49 -3.26
N GLY A 76 -17.39 0.74 -3.75
CA GLY A 76 -18.69 1.39 -3.74
C GLY A 76 -19.11 2.01 -2.40
N ALA A 77 -18.24 2.03 -1.38
CA ALA A 77 -18.51 2.73 -0.11
C ALA A 77 -18.45 4.26 -0.21
N GLY A 78 -18.00 4.81 -1.35
CA GLY A 78 -17.92 6.26 -1.55
C GLY A 78 -16.57 6.88 -1.21
N LYS A 79 -15.48 6.09 -1.12
CA LYS A 79 -14.13 6.58 -0.79
C LYS A 79 -13.67 7.72 -1.72
N SER A 80 -13.69 7.50 -3.03
CA SER A 80 -13.30 8.50 -4.04
C SER A 80 -14.21 9.72 -4.01
N THR A 81 -15.52 9.52 -3.80
CA THR A 81 -16.49 10.60 -3.64
C THR A 81 -16.18 11.43 -2.40
N LEU A 82 -15.79 10.78 -1.29
CA LEU A 82 -15.40 11.47 -0.08
C LEU A 82 -14.16 12.35 -0.30
N LEU A 83 -13.14 11.86 -1.01
CA LEU A 83 -11.98 12.70 -1.38
C LEU A 83 -12.41 13.91 -2.25
N LYS A 84 -13.29 13.71 -3.24
CA LYS A 84 -13.80 14.79 -4.08
C LYS A 84 -14.61 15.83 -3.28
N VAL A 85 -15.37 15.38 -2.28
CA VAL A 85 -16.10 16.28 -1.37
C VAL A 85 -15.13 17.05 -0.48
N LEU A 86 -14.09 16.42 0.04
CA LEU A 86 -13.06 17.08 0.83
C LEU A 86 -12.27 18.11 0.00
N THR A 87 -12.08 17.89 -1.31
CA THR A 87 -11.39 18.81 -2.24
C THR A 87 -12.29 19.84 -2.93
N LYS A 88 -13.56 19.94 -2.60
CA LYS A 88 -14.55 20.82 -3.26
C LYS A 88 -14.81 20.51 -4.74
N ILE A 89 -14.43 19.36 -5.24
CA ILE A 89 -14.82 18.92 -6.59
C ILE A 89 -16.30 18.58 -6.61
N GLU A 90 -16.81 18.05 -5.48
CA GLU A 90 -18.22 17.76 -5.25
C GLU A 90 -18.66 18.37 -3.92
N GLU A 91 -19.95 18.72 -3.81
CA GLU A 91 -20.51 19.22 -2.55
C GLU A 91 -21.18 18.09 -1.77
N PRO A 92 -21.14 18.08 -0.42
CA PRO A 92 -21.89 17.14 0.38
C PRO A 92 -23.40 17.45 0.30
N ASP A 93 -24.26 16.44 0.51
CA ASP A 93 -25.71 16.65 0.58
C ASP A 93 -26.11 17.23 1.96
N GLU A 94 -25.39 16.85 3.03
CA GLU A 94 -25.58 17.31 4.41
C GLU A 94 -24.22 17.43 5.11
N GLY A 95 -24.20 18.21 6.21
CA GLY A 95 -23.01 18.45 7.03
C GLY A 95 -22.21 19.67 6.57
N GLU A 96 -21.10 19.92 7.26
CA GLU A 96 -20.28 21.11 7.05
C GLU A 96 -18.79 20.72 6.91
N ILE A 97 -18.07 21.47 6.05
CA ILE A 97 -16.63 21.30 5.87
C ILE A 97 -15.94 22.65 6.09
N ILE A 98 -15.20 22.72 7.18
CA ILE A 98 -14.39 23.89 7.54
C ILE A 98 -12.97 23.66 7.04
N ARG A 99 -12.39 24.64 6.35
CA ARG A 99 -11.04 24.63 5.79
C ARG A 99 -10.24 25.81 6.27
N ARG A 100 -8.94 25.64 6.45
CA ARG A 100 -8.02 26.76 6.72
C ARG A 100 -8.11 27.78 5.58
N ARG A 101 -7.99 29.07 5.90
CA ARG A 101 -7.96 30.13 4.86
C ARG A 101 -6.76 29.91 3.94
N GLN A 102 -6.96 30.14 2.64
CA GLN A 102 -5.95 29.99 1.59
C GLN A 102 -5.31 28.59 1.54
N LEU A 103 -6.04 27.56 1.98
CA LEU A 103 -5.58 26.18 1.89
C LEU A 103 -5.45 25.74 0.43
N LYS A 104 -4.23 25.41 0.01
CA LYS A 104 -3.95 24.81 -1.29
C LYS A 104 -4.11 23.30 -1.18
N GLN A 105 -4.93 22.73 -2.03
CA GLN A 105 -5.21 21.29 -2.04
C GLN A 105 -5.15 20.73 -3.45
N ALA A 106 -4.53 19.56 -3.61
CA ALA A 106 -4.47 18.88 -4.89
C ALA A 106 -5.10 17.49 -4.80
N TYR A 107 -5.80 17.09 -5.86
CA TYR A 107 -6.41 15.77 -5.99
C TYR A 107 -5.83 15.04 -7.20
N ILE A 108 -5.33 13.84 -6.97
CA ILE A 108 -4.83 12.95 -8.01
C ILE A 108 -5.83 11.81 -8.16
N PRO A 109 -6.53 11.73 -9.30
CA PRO A 109 -7.52 10.70 -9.57
C PRO A 109 -6.86 9.33 -9.80
N GLN A 110 -7.68 8.28 -9.74
CA GLN A 110 -7.27 6.91 -10.03
C GLN A 110 -6.67 6.79 -11.45
N MET A 111 -7.34 7.37 -12.46
CA MET A 111 -6.85 7.42 -13.84
C MET A 111 -6.18 8.76 -14.12
N ASP A 112 -4.93 8.71 -14.56
CA ASP A 112 -4.15 9.90 -14.87
C ASP A 112 -4.69 10.59 -16.13
N GLN A 113 -4.88 11.91 -16.07
CA GLN A 113 -5.38 12.74 -17.16
C GLN A 113 -4.45 13.94 -17.35
N PHE A 114 -3.93 14.11 -18.56
CA PHE A 114 -2.97 15.18 -18.86
C PHE A 114 -3.51 16.18 -19.91
N GLY A 115 -4.82 16.12 -20.22
CA GLY A 115 -5.45 16.99 -21.23
C GLY A 115 -4.76 16.84 -22.60
N ASP A 116 -4.47 17.97 -23.24
CA ASP A 116 -3.82 18.02 -24.56
C ASP A 116 -2.27 18.04 -24.47
N ALA A 117 -1.70 17.86 -23.28
CA ALA A 117 -0.25 17.90 -23.10
C ALA A 117 0.43 16.72 -23.81
N VAL A 118 1.46 17.01 -24.59
CA VAL A 118 2.23 16.01 -25.36
C VAL A 118 3.45 15.56 -24.58
N THR A 119 4.14 16.49 -23.89
CA THR A 119 5.36 16.21 -23.14
C THR A 119 5.13 16.37 -21.62
N PRO A 120 5.97 15.77 -20.77
CA PRO A 120 5.92 15.98 -19.33
C PRO A 120 6.02 17.45 -18.93
N VAL A 121 6.81 18.25 -19.64
CA VAL A 121 6.93 19.70 -19.38
C VAL A 121 5.62 20.40 -19.65
N ASP A 122 4.96 20.10 -20.78
CA ASP A 122 3.66 20.71 -21.13
C ASP A 122 2.61 20.42 -20.05
N ALA A 123 2.57 19.19 -19.55
CA ALA A 123 1.62 18.80 -18.51
C ALA A 123 1.81 19.59 -17.20
N VAL A 124 3.07 19.77 -16.76
CA VAL A 124 3.36 20.52 -15.53
C VAL A 124 3.12 22.01 -15.74
N VAL A 125 3.49 22.58 -16.90
CA VAL A 125 3.21 23.99 -17.25
C VAL A 125 1.69 24.25 -17.28
N ALA A 126 0.91 23.33 -17.87
CA ALA A 126 -0.55 23.43 -17.88
C ALA A 126 -1.14 23.41 -16.44
N ALA A 127 -0.57 22.57 -15.56
CA ALA A 127 -0.98 22.51 -14.15
C ALA A 127 -0.68 23.84 -13.41
N ILE A 128 0.51 24.41 -13.60
CA ILE A 128 0.89 25.73 -13.04
C ILE A 128 -0.05 26.82 -13.56
N ALA A 129 -0.34 26.84 -14.86
CA ALA A 129 -1.21 27.83 -15.47
C ALA A 129 -2.69 27.73 -15.03
N SER A 130 -3.13 26.55 -14.59
CA SER A 130 -4.49 26.35 -14.07
C SER A 130 -4.67 26.82 -12.61
N ASP A 131 -3.59 27.03 -11.86
CA ASP A 131 -3.61 27.60 -10.51
C ASP A 131 -3.72 29.12 -10.60
N ARG A 132 -4.94 29.66 -10.36
CA ARG A 132 -5.25 31.09 -10.47
C ARG A 132 -4.56 31.97 -9.41
N ASP A 133 -4.04 31.35 -8.35
CA ASP A 133 -3.38 32.03 -7.23
C ASP A 133 -1.85 32.07 -7.40
N HIS A 134 -1.34 31.70 -8.59
CA HIS A 134 0.09 31.73 -8.83
C HIS A 134 0.55 33.17 -9.05
N ASP A 135 0.92 33.83 -7.94
CA ASP A 135 1.67 35.08 -7.99
C ASP A 135 3.04 34.81 -8.65
N ASP A 136 3.37 35.69 -9.59
CA ASP A 136 4.57 35.63 -10.43
C ASP A 136 5.87 35.59 -9.58
N HIS A 137 6.28 34.39 -9.17
CA HIS A 137 7.51 34.19 -8.39
C HIS A 137 8.79 34.35 -9.22
N GLY A 138 8.73 35.07 -10.35
CA GLY A 138 9.89 35.51 -11.12
C GLY A 138 10.63 34.40 -11.89
N LEU A 139 10.22 33.15 -11.80
CA LEU A 139 10.71 32.05 -12.62
C LEU A 139 9.66 31.72 -13.68
N ASP A 140 10.09 31.61 -14.93
CA ASP A 140 9.25 31.13 -16.02
C ASP A 140 8.67 29.74 -15.70
N ALA A 141 7.38 29.52 -15.97
CA ALA A 141 6.65 28.29 -15.68
C ALA A 141 7.36 27.04 -16.24
N GLN A 142 8.05 27.18 -17.39
CA GLN A 142 8.87 26.10 -17.96
C GLN A 142 10.06 25.75 -17.04
N THR A 143 10.74 26.73 -16.50
CA THR A 143 11.86 26.50 -15.57
C THR A 143 11.40 25.82 -14.30
N GLN A 144 10.25 26.20 -13.75
CA GLN A 144 9.65 25.54 -12.57
C GLN A 144 9.27 24.10 -12.90
N ALA A 145 8.64 23.84 -14.06
CA ALA A 145 8.30 22.50 -14.52
C ALA A 145 9.53 21.59 -14.62
N ILE A 146 10.61 22.08 -15.23
CA ILE A 146 11.88 21.34 -15.39
C ILE A 146 12.47 21.01 -14.01
N ILE A 147 12.46 21.95 -13.06
CA ILE A 147 12.96 21.72 -11.70
C ILE A 147 12.14 20.63 -10.99
N GLN A 148 10.81 20.68 -11.07
CA GLN A 148 9.94 19.68 -10.43
C GLN A 148 10.10 18.29 -11.06
N LEU A 149 10.13 18.19 -12.38
CA LEU A 149 10.36 16.93 -13.08
C LEU A 149 11.73 16.33 -12.74
N SER A 150 12.78 17.16 -12.69
CA SER A 150 14.13 16.71 -12.30
C SER A 150 14.18 16.18 -10.86
N LYS A 151 13.47 16.82 -9.90
CA LYS A 151 13.37 16.33 -8.51
C LYS A 151 12.72 14.95 -8.44
N LEU A 152 11.77 14.65 -9.32
CA LEU A 152 11.07 13.37 -9.39
C LEU A 152 11.77 12.33 -10.29
N GLY A 153 12.95 12.67 -10.82
CA GLY A 153 13.83 11.75 -11.53
C GLY A 153 13.56 11.61 -13.02
N PHE A 154 12.84 12.55 -13.65
CA PHE A 154 12.69 12.57 -15.10
C PHE A 154 14.02 12.95 -15.76
N GLU A 155 14.59 12.04 -16.57
CA GLU A 155 15.83 12.26 -17.32
C GLU A 155 15.53 12.78 -18.74
N ASN A 156 14.46 12.31 -19.38
CA ASN A 156 14.03 12.73 -20.71
C ASN A 156 12.72 13.53 -20.61
N LEU A 157 12.82 14.83 -20.80
CA LEU A 157 11.70 15.77 -20.68
C LEU A 157 10.87 15.91 -21.96
N ASP A 158 11.43 15.50 -23.10
CA ASP A 158 10.81 15.62 -24.42
C ASP A 158 10.09 14.34 -24.86
N GLN A 159 10.14 13.27 -24.04
CA GLN A 159 9.49 12.01 -24.36
C GLN A 159 7.96 12.17 -24.34
N PRO A 160 7.23 11.71 -25.38
CA PRO A 160 5.78 11.79 -25.38
C PRO A 160 5.14 11.06 -24.19
N ILE A 161 4.13 11.65 -23.56
CA ILE A 161 3.43 11.08 -22.39
C ILE A 161 2.82 9.72 -22.72
N VAL A 162 2.39 9.50 -23.96
CA VAL A 162 1.80 8.22 -24.41
C VAL A 162 2.77 7.05 -24.25
N GLU A 163 4.07 7.29 -24.45
CA GLU A 163 5.13 6.29 -24.35
C GLU A 163 5.57 6.01 -22.91
N LEU A 164 5.15 6.83 -21.95
CA LEU A 164 5.48 6.64 -20.54
C LEU A 164 4.78 5.40 -19.99
N SER A 165 5.49 4.62 -19.17
CA SER A 165 4.88 3.54 -18.38
C SER A 165 3.89 4.10 -17.34
N GLY A 166 2.97 3.25 -16.83
CA GLY A 166 2.01 3.65 -15.80
C GLY A 166 2.67 4.29 -14.59
N GLY A 167 3.81 3.77 -14.14
CA GLY A 167 4.58 4.35 -13.03
C GLY A 167 5.10 5.76 -13.32
N TRP A 168 5.59 5.99 -14.51
CA TRP A 168 6.04 7.32 -14.92
C TRP A 168 4.89 8.30 -15.12
N LYS A 169 3.72 7.83 -15.62
CA LYS A 169 2.50 8.64 -15.70
C LYS A 169 2.04 9.07 -14.31
N LYS A 170 2.05 8.15 -13.32
CA LYS A 170 1.70 8.51 -11.94
C LYS A 170 2.70 9.49 -11.31
N ARG A 171 4.01 9.33 -11.57
CA ARG A 171 5.02 10.32 -11.15
C ARG A 171 4.76 11.68 -11.78
N LEU A 172 4.35 11.72 -13.05
CA LEU A 172 3.98 12.96 -13.74
C LEU A 172 2.74 13.60 -13.11
N SER A 173 1.69 12.83 -12.79
CA SER A 173 0.52 13.36 -12.07
C SER A 173 0.91 13.96 -10.72
N ILE A 174 1.82 13.32 -9.98
CA ILE A 174 2.36 13.85 -8.73
C ILE A 174 3.16 15.13 -8.99
N ALA A 175 3.97 15.19 -10.07
CA ALA A 175 4.70 16.39 -10.45
C ALA A 175 3.78 17.58 -10.72
N CYS A 176 2.70 17.36 -11.49
CA CYS A 176 1.67 18.36 -11.76
C CYS A 176 1.02 18.87 -10.46
N ALA A 177 0.66 17.95 -9.56
CA ALA A 177 0.07 18.30 -8.28
C ALA A 177 1.03 19.09 -7.37
N LEU A 178 2.30 18.71 -7.32
CA LEU A 178 3.32 19.39 -6.49
C LEU A 178 3.72 20.76 -7.05
N ALA A 179 3.53 20.98 -8.34
CA ALA A 179 3.84 22.27 -8.97
C ALA A 179 2.93 23.41 -8.48
N THR A 180 1.75 23.08 -7.90
CA THR A 180 0.85 24.04 -7.26
C THR A 180 1.15 24.26 -5.76
N GLU A 181 2.21 23.66 -5.23
CA GLU A 181 2.64 23.73 -3.82
C GLU A 181 1.49 23.47 -2.83
N PRO A 182 0.86 22.29 -2.86
CA PRO A 182 -0.30 22.01 -2.03
C PRO A 182 0.06 21.81 -0.55
N ASP A 183 -0.79 22.28 0.35
CA ASP A 183 -0.75 21.96 1.79
C ASP A 183 -1.27 20.53 2.05
N VAL A 184 -2.25 20.09 1.22
CA VAL A 184 -2.86 18.76 1.31
C VAL A 184 -2.89 18.08 -0.06
N LEU A 185 -2.40 16.87 -0.13
CA LEU A 185 -2.42 16.03 -1.32
C LEU A 185 -3.36 14.83 -1.11
N MET A 186 -4.37 14.72 -1.96
CA MET A 186 -5.33 13.61 -1.94
C MET A 186 -5.08 12.68 -3.12
N LEU A 187 -4.81 11.40 -2.81
CA LEU A 187 -4.40 10.38 -3.77
C LEU A 187 -5.46 9.28 -3.82
N ASP A 188 -6.08 9.09 -4.98
CA ASP A 188 -7.07 8.05 -5.20
C ASP A 188 -6.42 6.84 -5.88
N GLU A 189 -6.25 5.76 -5.13
CA GLU A 189 -5.61 4.50 -5.53
C GLU A 189 -4.26 4.68 -6.28
N PRO A 190 -3.30 5.40 -5.68
CA PRO A 190 -2.06 5.74 -6.36
C PRO A 190 -1.13 4.54 -6.61
N THR A 191 -1.38 3.41 -5.97
CA THR A 191 -0.60 2.17 -6.13
C THR A 191 -1.08 1.30 -7.29
N ASN A 192 -2.28 1.55 -7.84
CA ASN A 192 -2.82 0.76 -8.95
C ASN A 192 -1.99 0.96 -10.23
N HIS A 193 -1.76 -0.12 -10.95
CA HIS A 193 -0.99 -0.16 -12.21
C HIS A 193 0.49 0.25 -12.07
N LEU A 194 0.98 0.46 -10.84
CA LEU A 194 2.40 0.65 -10.59
C LEU A 194 3.11 -0.70 -10.54
N ASP A 195 4.30 -0.75 -11.11
CA ASP A 195 5.22 -1.85 -10.84
C ASP A 195 5.86 -1.71 -9.45
N MET A 196 6.56 -2.74 -9.02
CA MET A 196 7.14 -2.78 -7.67
C MET A 196 8.10 -1.61 -7.39
N GLU A 197 8.88 -1.18 -8.40
CA GLU A 197 9.79 -0.03 -8.27
C GLU A 197 9.00 1.28 -8.09
N GLY A 198 7.89 1.43 -8.82
CA GLY A 198 6.97 2.56 -8.67
C GLY A 198 6.33 2.64 -7.28
N ILE A 199 5.91 1.50 -6.73
CA ILE A 199 5.34 1.43 -5.37
C ILE A 199 6.39 1.80 -4.31
N LEU A 200 7.60 1.24 -4.41
CA LEU A 200 8.70 1.55 -3.47
C LEU A 200 9.09 3.04 -3.53
N TRP A 201 9.15 3.60 -4.74
CA TRP A 201 9.39 5.03 -4.91
C TRP A 201 8.28 5.88 -4.26
N LEU A 202 7.00 5.51 -4.47
CA LEU A 202 5.86 6.23 -3.88
C LEU A 202 5.88 6.16 -2.35
N GLU A 203 6.25 5.01 -1.77
CA GLU A 203 6.44 4.89 -0.32
C GLU A 203 7.51 5.85 0.22
N GLN A 204 8.64 5.94 -0.47
CA GLN A 204 9.71 6.85 -0.08
C GLN A 204 9.27 8.31 -0.21
N PHE A 205 8.57 8.65 -1.28
CA PHE A 205 8.00 9.98 -1.50
C PHE A 205 7.06 10.37 -0.35
N VAL A 206 6.09 9.52 0.00
CA VAL A 206 5.14 9.76 1.09
C VAL A 206 5.87 9.90 2.44
N LYS A 207 6.89 9.06 2.70
CA LYS A 207 7.68 9.13 3.96
C LYS A 207 8.52 10.38 4.10
N GLN A 208 9.06 10.90 3.00
CA GLN A 208 9.97 12.05 3.01
C GLN A 208 9.25 13.40 2.89
N SER A 209 8.02 13.39 2.39
CA SER A 209 7.24 14.61 2.22
C SER A 209 6.69 15.13 3.54
N ASN A 210 6.68 16.46 3.69
CA ASN A 210 6.07 17.17 4.82
C ASN A 210 4.65 17.68 4.50
N ILE A 211 4.07 17.30 3.36
CA ILE A 211 2.73 17.66 2.94
C ILE A 211 1.74 16.71 3.63
N ALA A 212 0.61 17.23 4.12
CA ALA A 212 -0.46 16.37 4.62
C ALA A 212 -1.03 15.53 3.46
N MET A 213 -1.18 14.22 3.67
CA MET A 213 -1.62 13.30 2.62
C MET A 213 -2.79 12.44 3.08
N VAL A 214 -3.80 12.35 2.21
CA VAL A 214 -4.88 11.37 2.34
C VAL A 214 -4.85 10.48 1.12
N PHE A 215 -4.70 9.18 1.31
CA PHE A 215 -4.61 8.24 0.19
C PHE A 215 -5.56 7.06 0.38
N ILE A 216 -6.29 6.74 -0.68
CA ILE A 216 -7.07 5.52 -0.79
C ILE A 216 -6.15 4.46 -1.39
N THR A 217 -6.03 3.31 -0.74
CA THR A 217 -5.30 2.18 -1.32
C THR A 217 -5.76 0.85 -0.75
N HIS A 218 -5.60 -0.20 -1.52
CA HIS A 218 -5.80 -1.58 -1.11
C HIS A 218 -4.49 -2.33 -0.86
N ASP A 219 -3.33 -1.67 -1.07
CA ASP A 219 -2.00 -2.22 -0.74
C ASP A 219 -1.76 -2.14 0.77
N ARG A 220 -1.85 -3.31 1.42
CA ARG A 220 -1.69 -3.47 2.88
C ARG A 220 -0.28 -3.14 3.37
N VAL A 221 0.75 -3.44 2.56
CA VAL A 221 2.14 -3.15 2.91
C VAL A 221 2.43 -1.66 2.77
N PHE A 222 1.85 -1.02 1.76
CA PHE A 222 1.92 0.44 1.61
C PHE A 222 1.28 1.15 2.81
N LEU A 223 0.07 0.72 3.23
CA LEU A 223 -0.59 1.24 4.43
C LEU A 223 0.26 1.04 5.69
N GLU A 224 0.83 -0.16 5.89
CA GLU A 224 1.68 -0.47 7.03
C GLU A 224 2.90 0.45 7.11
N ASN A 225 3.52 0.72 5.96
CA ASN A 225 4.77 1.46 5.89
C ASN A 225 4.60 2.99 5.90
N THR A 226 3.43 3.52 5.50
CA THR A 226 3.27 4.96 5.25
C THR A 226 2.19 5.62 6.09
N ALA A 227 1.12 4.91 6.46
CA ALA A 227 0.02 5.49 7.20
C ALA A 227 0.37 5.73 8.68
N GLN A 228 -0.02 6.90 9.20
CA GLN A 228 0.01 7.26 10.62
C GLN A 228 -1.38 7.17 11.25
N LYS A 229 -2.40 7.22 10.42
CA LYS A 229 -3.80 7.12 10.78
C LYS A 229 -4.52 6.34 9.68
N ILE A 230 -5.42 5.43 10.06
CA ILE A 230 -6.25 4.70 9.11
C ILE A 230 -7.72 4.96 9.40
N ILE A 231 -8.47 5.25 8.34
CA ILE A 231 -9.91 5.47 8.38
C ILE A 231 -10.58 4.44 7.47
N GLU A 232 -11.43 3.60 8.04
CA GLU A 232 -12.27 2.69 7.26
C GLU A 232 -13.67 3.28 7.08
N LEU A 233 -14.07 3.45 5.81
CA LEU A 233 -15.41 3.85 5.45
C LEU A 233 -16.27 2.59 5.26
N ASN A 234 -17.24 2.36 6.18
CA ASN A 234 -18.09 1.17 6.13
C ASN A 234 -19.41 1.41 6.88
N LYS A 235 -20.51 0.98 6.28
CA LYS A 235 -21.85 1.05 6.87
C LYS A 235 -22.03 0.22 8.15
N ALA A 236 -21.08 -0.67 8.45
CA ALA A 236 -21.06 -1.45 9.69
C ALA A 236 -20.78 -0.60 10.95
N TYR A 237 -20.23 0.60 10.77
CA TYR A 237 -19.91 1.51 11.87
C TYR A 237 -21.04 2.51 12.13
N PRO A 238 -21.27 2.91 13.39
CA PRO A 238 -22.37 3.81 13.76
C PRO A 238 -22.36 5.14 13.00
N ASN A 239 -21.17 5.72 12.77
CA ASN A 239 -20.98 6.99 12.07
C ASN A 239 -20.41 6.80 10.66
N GLY A 240 -20.58 5.62 10.07
CA GLY A 240 -20.06 5.32 8.73
C GLY A 240 -18.55 5.17 8.64
N THR A 241 -17.78 5.53 9.67
CA THR A 241 -16.32 5.47 9.70
C THR A 241 -15.79 4.85 10.99
N PHE A 242 -14.62 4.20 10.88
CA PHE A 242 -13.82 3.74 12.00
C PHE A 242 -12.40 4.25 11.84
N GLU A 243 -11.96 5.09 12.77
CA GLU A 243 -10.66 5.76 12.73
C GLU A 243 -9.74 5.21 13.81
N VAL A 244 -8.49 4.92 13.42
CA VAL A 244 -7.44 4.44 14.32
C VAL A 244 -6.14 5.18 14.03
N ALA A 245 -5.54 5.78 15.04
CA ALA A 245 -4.17 6.29 14.97
C ALA A 245 -3.20 5.10 15.04
N GLY A 246 -2.30 5.03 14.08
CA GLY A 246 -1.32 3.95 13.93
C GLY A 246 -1.27 3.39 12.51
N ASN A 247 -0.49 2.33 12.35
CA ASN A 247 -0.32 1.60 11.10
C ASN A 247 -1.45 0.58 10.86
N TYR A 248 -1.35 -0.18 9.76
CA TYR A 248 -2.38 -1.14 9.37
C TYR A 248 -2.52 -2.31 10.37
N THR A 249 -1.42 -2.75 10.98
CA THR A 249 -1.42 -3.81 12.00
C THR A 249 -2.19 -3.37 13.26
N GLU A 250 -1.95 -2.15 13.74
CA GLU A 250 -2.69 -1.61 14.90
C GLU A 250 -4.17 -1.39 14.57
N PHE A 251 -4.46 -0.94 13.34
CA PHE A 251 -5.84 -0.83 12.85
C PHE A 251 -6.56 -2.18 12.90
N LEU A 252 -5.96 -3.27 12.40
CA LEU A 252 -6.56 -4.60 12.43
C LEU A 252 -6.85 -5.07 13.86
N ARG A 253 -5.90 -4.85 14.78
CA ARG A 253 -6.05 -5.20 16.20
C ARG A 253 -7.24 -4.47 16.84
N ARG A 254 -7.32 -3.15 16.65
CA ARG A 254 -8.41 -2.33 17.18
C ARG A 254 -9.76 -2.66 16.54
N LYS A 255 -9.77 -2.96 15.26
CA LYS A 255 -10.97 -3.40 14.54
C LYS A 255 -11.51 -4.70 15.10
N ASP A 256 -10.66 -5.69 15.37
CA ASP A 256 -11.07 -6.98 15.94
C ASP A 256 -11.63 -6.82 17.35
N GLU A 257 -11.00 -6.01 18.19
CA GLU A 257 -11.49 -5.63 19.52
C GLU A 257 -12.88 -4.98 19.44
N PHE A 258 -13.05 -4.01 18.52
CA PHE A 258 -14.33 -3.31 18.32
C PHE A 258 -15.44 -4.27 17.86
N LEU A 259 -15.17 -5.12 16.86
CA LEU A 259 -16.14 -6.07 16.34
C LEU A 259 -16.53 -7.13 17.38
N THR A 260 -15.58 -7.56 18.19
CA THR A 260 -15.82 -8.50 19.31
C THR A 260 -16.69 -7.84 20.38
N ALA A 261 -16.43 -6.60 20.76
CA ALA A 261 -17.24 -5.84 21.70
C ALA A 261 -18.67 -5.65 21.17
N GLN A 262 -18.82 -5.29 19.88
CA GLN A 262 -20.12 -5.12 19.24
C GLN A 262 -20.92 -6.43 19.18
N ALA A 263 -20.28 -7.58 18.92
CA ALA A 263 -20.92 -8.89 18.95
C ALA A 263 -21.39 -9.28 20.35
N ASN A 264 -20.59 -8.98 21.37
CA ASN A 264 -20.96 -9.20 22.77
C ASN A 264 -22.14 -8.31 23.18
N GLN A 265 -22.14 -7.04 22.78
CA GLN A 265 -23.27 -6.11 23.00
C GLN A 265 -24.56 -6.62 22.34
N GLN A 266 -24.50 -7.08 21.08
CA GLN A 266 -25.64 -7.68 20.37
C GLN A 266 -26.20 -8.87 21.15
N THR A 267 -25.36 -9.77 21.65
CA THR A 267 -25.77 -10.97 22.39
C THR A 267 -26.44 -10.59 23.72
N ALA A 268 -25.86 -9.64 24.45
CA ALA A 268 -26.42 -9.13 25.71
C ALA A 268 -27.77 -8.45 25.48
N LEU A 269 -27.89 -7.61 24.45
CA LEU A 269 -29.14 -6.92 24.09
C LEU A 269 -30.21 -7.90 23.62
N ALA A 270 -29.85 -8.90 22.80
CA ALA A 270 -30.76 -9.96 22.35
C ALA A 270 -31.34 -10.75 23.54
N THR A 271 -30.53 -10.98 24.57
CA THR A 271 -31.00 -11.65 25.80
C THR A 271 -31.99 -10.78 26.59
N LYS A 272 -31.72 -9.46 26.67
CA LYS A 272 -32.66 -8.51 27.30
C LYS A 272 -33.99 -8.45 26.52
N VAL A 273 -33.93 -8.30 25.20
CA VAL A 273 -35.14 -8.27 24.34
C VAL A 273 -35.95 -9.56 24.46
N ARG A 274 -35.31 -10.74 24.54
CA ARG A 274 -36.04 -12.01 24.77
C ARG A 274 -36.80 -12.01 26.11
N ARG A 275 -36.21 -11.44 27.17
CA ARG A 275 -36.88 -11.30 28.49
C ARG A 275 -38.05 -10.32 28.40
N ASP A 276 -37.88 -9.19 27.73
CA ASP A 276 -38.92 -8.20 27.50
C ASP A 276 -40.09 -8.82 26.69
N ASP A 277 -39.80 -9.61 25.66
CA ASP A 277 -40.77 -10.32 24.85
C ASP A 277 -41.56 -11.37 25.67
N ALA A 278 -40.85 -12.13 26.52
CA ALA A 278 -41.48 -13.09 27.43
C ALA A 278 -42.42 -12.39 28.43
N TRP A 279 -41.94 -11.26 28.99
CA TRP A 279 -42.78 -10.45 29.89
C TRP A 279 -43.99 -9.84 29.19
N LEU A 280 -43.83 -9.35 27.96
CA LEU A 280 -44.96 -8.85 27.14
C LEU A 280 -45.99 -9.92 26.78
N ARG A 281 -45.59 -11.20 26.66
CA ARG A 281 -46.50 -12.33 26.37
C ARG A 281 -47.30 -12.81 27.59
N GLN A 282 -46.73 -12.68 28.80
CA GLN A 282 -47.38 -13.20 30.03
C GLN A 282 -48.66 -12.45 30.45
N GLY A 283 -48.99 -11.33 29.79
CA GLY A 283 -50.19 -10.57 30.13
C GLY A 283 -50.09 -9.80 31.46
N VAL A 284 -51.15 -9.10 31.85
CA VAL A 284 -51.22 -8.30 33.06
C VAL A 284 -51.82 -9.12 34.16
N GLN A 285 -51.03 -9.61 35.10
CA GLN A 285 -51.56 -10.25 36.30
C GLN A 285 -51.83 -9.18 37.37
N GLY A 286 -53.10 -8.96 37.69
CA GLY A 286 -53.53 -8.15 38.86
C GLY A 286 -53.51 -6.62 38.68
N ARG A 287 -53.13 -6.04 37.52
CA ARG A 287 -53.24 -4.60 37.23
C ARG A 287 -53.96 -4.35 35.92
N GLN A 288 -54.84 -3.35 35.87
CA GLN A 288 -55.63 -3.05 34.68
C GLN A 288 -54.79 -2.43 33.50
N THR A 289 -53.62 -1.89 33.76
CA THR A 289 -52.78 -1.25 32.74
C THR A 289 -51.33 -1.67 32.88
N ARG A 290 -50.65 -1.88 31.73
CA ARG A 290 -49.20 -2.13 31.65
C ARG A 290 -48.45 -0.85 31.97
N ASN A 291 -47.27 -0.97 32.56
CA ASN A 291 -46.34 0.16 32.73
C ASN A 291 -45.90 0.65 31.35
N THR A 292 -46.39 1.83 30.95
CA THR A 292 -46.13 2.43 29.61
C THR A 292 -44.64 2.72 29.39
N SER A 293 -43.89 3.04 30.47
CA SER A 293 -42.45 3.26 30.40
C SER A 293 -41.68 1.99 30.03
N GLN A 294 -42.02 0.85 30.67
CA GLN A 294 -41.38 -0.45 30.34
C GLN A 294 -41.72 -0.93 28.93
N VAL A 295 -42.92 -0.67 28.44
CA VAL A 295 -43.30 -0.99 27.04
C VAL A 295 -42.50 -0.14 26.07
N LYS A 296 -42.32 1.15 26.35
CA LYS A 296 -41.51 2.06 25.52
C LYS A 296 -40.04 1.64 25.50
N GLU A 297 -39.46 1.30 26.65
CA GLU A 297 -38.07 0.81 26.75
C GLU A 297 -37.88 -0.52 26.00
N ALA A 298 -38.85 -1.46 26.09
CA ALA A 298 -38.78 -2.70 25.34
C ALA A 298 -38.84 -2.47 23.82
N SER A 299 -39.62 -1.49 23.36
CA SER A 299 -39.68 -1.08 21.94
C SER A 299 -38.33 -0.46 21.50
N GLN A 300 -37.78 0.44 22.29
CA GLN A 300 -36.45 1.05 22.01
C GLN A 300 -35.33 0.00 21.92
N ARG A 301 -35.29 -0.96 22.88
CA ARG A 301 -34.29 -2.04 22.83
C ARG A 301 -34.45 -2.97 21.63
N ARG A 302 -35.68 -3.20 21.14
CA ARG A 302 -35.92 -3.97 19.89
C ARG A 302 -35.38 -3.21 18.68
N GLU A 303 -35.65 -1.92 18.61
CA GLU A 303 -35.18 -1.08 17.51
C GLU A 303 -33.64 -1.01 17.52
N GLU A 304 -33.03 -0.78 18.69
CA GLU A 304 -31.57 -0.82 18.87
C GLU A 304 -30.97 -2.19 18.46
N LEU A 305 -31.60 -3.29 18.87
CA LEU A 305 -31.17 -4.63 18.47
C LEU A 305 -31.28 -4.84 16.95
N SER A 306 -32.33 -4.33 16.29
CA SER A 306 -32.48 -4.39 14.84
C SER A 306 -31.35 -3.63 14.16
N GLN A 307 -31.07 -2.39 14.59
CA GLN A 307 -29.99 -1.57 14.03
C GLN A 307 -28.60 -2.24 14.20
N ILE A 308 -28.33 -2.83 15.39
CA ILE A 308 -27.06 -3.54 15.62
C ILE A 308 -26.99 -4.81 14.78
N LYS A 309 -28.09 -5.55 14.60
CA LYS A 309 -28.15 -6.73 13.72
C LYS A 309 -27.89 -6.36 12.27
N ASP A 310 -28.49 -5.29 11.79
CA ASP A 310 -28.30 -4.84 10.40
C ASP A 310 -26.86 -4.43 10.16
N ARG A 311 -26.22 -3.72 11.11
CA ARG A 311 -24.79 -3.41 11.08
C ARG A 311 -23.90 -4.65 11.12
N ASN A 312 -24.22 -5.64 11.98
CA ASN A 312 -23.43 -6.88 12.13
C ASN A 312 -23.65 -7.86 10.97
N ASN A 313 -24.76 -7.76 10.23
CA ASN A 313 -25.03 -8.57 9.05
C ASN A 313 -24.37 -7.98 7.78
N ALA A 314 -23.94 -6.72 7.79
CA ALA A 314 -23.00 -6.20 6.81
C ALA A 314 -21.70 -7.01 6.95
N PRO A 315 -20.97 -7.30 5.95
CA PRO A 315 -20.37 -8.54 5.48
C PRO A 315 -19.41 -9.25 6.47
N LYS A 316 -19.92 -10.05 7.39
CA LYS A 316 -19.13 -11.12 8.08
C LYS A 316 -18.98 -12.39 7.22
N ARG A 317 -19.26 -12.32 5.92
CA ARG A 317 -19.30 -13.50 5.06
C ARG A 317 -17.98 -13.71 4.34
N THR A 318 -16.93 -14.08 5.06
CA THR A 318 -15.83 -14.85 4.47
C THR A 318 -16.37 -16.25 4.19
N ALA A 319 -16.85 -16.50 3.00
CA ALA A 319 -17.18 -17.85 2.59
C ALA A 319 -15.87 -18.62 2.42
N LYS A 320 -15.73 -19.77 3.09
CA LYS A 320 -14.67 -20.73 2.76
C LYS A 320 -14.84 -21.14 1.31
N MET A 321 -13.90 -20.78 0.49
CA MET A 321 -13.83 -21.11 -0.92
C MET A 321 -12.67 -22.06 -1.12
N GLU A 322 -12.86 -23.10 -1.90
CA GLU A 322 -11.82 -24.07 -2.20
C GLU A 322 -11.81 -24.31 -3.70
N PHE A 323 -10.65 -24.26 -4.35
CA PHE A 323 -10.50 -24.58 -5.76
C PHE A 323 -10.72 -26.07 -6.07
N HIS A 324 -11.09 -26.35 -7.31
CA HIS A 324 -11.22 -27.71 -7.80
C HIS A 324 -9.92 -28.13 -8.49
N GLY A 325 -9.02 -28.82 -7.76
CA GLY A 325 -7.88 -29.50 -8.37
C GLY A 325 -8.30 -30.88 -8.93
N THR A 326 -7.62 -31.34 -9.96
CA THR A 326 -7.86 -32.64 -10.59
C THR A 326 -7.37 -33.82 -9.76
N GLN A 327 -6.79 -33.58 -8.55
CA GLN A 327 -6.18 -34.59 -7.65
C GLN A 327 -5.12 -35.46 -8.33
N ARG A 328 -4.38 -34.88 -9.25
CA ARG A 328 -3.36 -35.56 -10.04
C ARG A 328 -2.17 -35.95 -9.15
N LYS A 329 -1.66 -37.20 -9.32
CA LYS A 329 -0.52 -37.73 -8.57
C LYS A 329 0.84 -37.44 -9.24
N THR A 330 0.86 -36.78 -10.40
CA THR A 330 2.08 -36.48 -11.15
C THR A 330 2.90 -35.42 -10.43
N GLN A 331 4.14 -35.71 -10.06
CA GLN A 331 5.02 -34.81 -9.30
C GLN A 331 5.50 -33.61 -10.11
N LYS A 332 5.65 -33.72 -11.44
CA LYS A 332 6.08 -32.63 -12.33
C LYS A 332 4.98 -32.35 -13.34
N LEU A 333 4.33 -31.19 -13.24
CA LEU A 333 3.27 -30.76 -14.12
C LEU A 333 3.83 -30.14 -15.42
N LEU A 334 4.83 -29.29 -15.27
CA LEU A 334 5.48 -28.57 -16.37
C LEU A 334 6.97 -28.41 -16.04
N VAL A 335 7.83 -28.66 -17.03
CA VAL A 335 9.29 -28.49 -16.91
C VAL A 335 9.80 -27.78 -18.16
N THR A 336 10.54 -26.70 -17.96
CA THR A 336 11.26 -26.03 -19.03
C THR A 336 12.75 -26.29 -18.91
N HIS A 337 13.44 -26.40 -20.05
CA HIS A 337 14.89 -26.57 -20.09
C HIS A 337 15.50 -25.51 -21.03
N ASN A 338 16.36 -24.64 -20.46
CA ASN A 338 17.16 -23.63 -21.14
C ASN A 338 16.35 -22.77 -22.11
N ILE A 339 15.13 -22.36 -21.69
CA ILE A 339 14.29 -21.53 -22.56
C ILE A 339 14.82 -20.11 -22.63
N SER A 340 14.86 -19.57 -23.86
CA SER A 340 15.21 -18.17 -24.10
C SER A 340 14.21 -17.52 -25.04
N LYS A 341 14.00 -16.20 -24.89
CA LYS A 341 13.09 -15.43 -25.75
C LYS A 341 13.60 -14.02 -25.99
N THR A 342 13.54 -13.60 -27.24
CA THR A 342 13.85 -12.25 -27.70
C THR A 342 12.62 -11.70 -28.42
N LEU A 343 12.31 -10.44 -28.23
CA LEU A 343 11.21 -9.76 -28.92
C LEU A 343 11.76 -8.51 -29.62
N GLY A 344 11.84 -8.54 -30.98
CA GLY A 344 12.61 -7.57 -31.74
C GLY A 344 14.08 -7.60 -31.30
N ASP A 345 14.66 -6.45 -30.98
CA ASP A 345 16.05 -6.34 -30.52
C ASP A 345 16.21 -6.58 -28.99
N LYS A 346 15.11 -6.73 -28.26
CA LYS A 346 15.12 -6.86 -26.81
C LYS A 346 15.14 -8.32 -26.35
N LYS A 347 16.22 -8.76 -25.72
CA LYS A 347 16.30 -10.06 -25.05
C LYS A 347 15.52 -9.99 -23.74
N LEU A 348 14.49 -10.82 -23.59
CA LEU A 348 13.62 -10.83 -22.43
C LEU A 348 14.19 -11.70 -21.29
N PHE A 349 14.58 -12.92 -21.61
CA PHE A 349 15.25 -13.85 -20.69
C PHE A 349 16.04 -14.89 -21.49
N ALA A 350 17.01 -15.52 -20.85
CA ALA A 350 17.85 -16.55 -21.41
C ALA A 350 18.12 -17.66 -20.42
N ASP A 351 18.33 -18.87 -20.96
CA ASP A 351 18.77 -20.07 -20.23
C ASP A 351 17.94 -20.34 -18.97
N LEU A 352 16.62 -20.21 -19.07
CA LEU A 352 15.71 -20.29 -17.93
C LEU A 352 15.14 -21.70 -17.78
N ASP A 353 15.35 -22.28 -16.59
CA ASP A 353 14.81 -23.56 -16.17
C ASP A 353 13.72 -23.35 -15.12
N ILE A 354 12.52 -23.89 -15.36
CA ILE A 354 11.38 -23.81 -14.44
C ILE A 354 10.82 -25.22 -14.25
N THR A 355 10.51 -25.59 -13.03
CA THR A 355 9.76 -26.82 -12.73
C THR A 355 8.55 -26.48 -11.91
N LEU A 356 7.35 -26.76 -12.42
CA LEU A 356 6.10 -26.57 -11.67
C LEU A 356 5.61 -27.92 -11.14
N SER A 357 5.38 -27.99 -9.84
CA SER A 357 4.89 -29.16 -9.12
C SER A 357 3.59 -28.83 -8.38
N PRO A 358 2.70 -29.81 -8.12
CA PRO A 358 1.50 -29.57 -7.32
C PRO A 358 1.81 -28.95 -5.96
N GLY A 359 1.01 -27.97 -5.56
CA GLY A 359 1.20 -27.21 -4.32
C GLY A 359 2.28 -26.13 -4.38
N MET A 360 2.97 -25.96 -5.52
CA MET A 360 3.95 -24.89 -5.71
C MET A 360 3.30 -23.61 -6.20
N CYS A 361 3.72 -22.48 -5.68
CA CYS A 361 3.36 -21.16 -6.18
C CYS A 361 4.63 -20.42 -6.63
N LEU A 362 4.75 -20.17 -7.94
CA LEU A 362 5.81 -19.38 -8.54
C LEU A 362 5.36 -17.94 -8.72
N GLY A 363 5.94 -17.00 -7.96
CA GLY A 363 5.71 -15.57 -8.13
C GLY A 363 6.63 -14.99 -9.21
N LEU A 364 6.07 -14.25 -10.17
CA LEU A 364 6.83 -13.57 -11.22
C LEU A 364 6.94 -12.08 -10.90
N LEU A 365 8.18 -11.59 -10.79
CA LEU A 365 8.52 -10.20 -10.52
C LEU A 365 9.25 -9.56 -11.71
N GLY A 366 9.17 -8.24 -11.82
CA GLY A 366 9.90 -7.46 -12.80
C GLY A 366 9.13 -6.22 -13.25
N ALA A 367 9.84 -5.26 -13.81
CA ALA A 367 9.27 -4.03 -14.35
C ALA A 367 8.25 -4.30 -15.46
N ASN A 368 7.43 -3.32 -15.79
CA ASN A 368 6.52 -3.43 -16.91
C ASN A 368 7.32 -3.57 -18.22
N GLY A 369 6.94 -4.54 -19.06
CA GLY A 369 7.69 -4.87 -20.29
C GLY A 369 8.97 -5.70 -20.07
N SER A 370 9.16 -6.32 -18.90
CA SER A 370 10.29 -7.24 -18.63
C SER A 370 10.12 -8.64 -19.22
N GLY A 371 8.93 -8.97 -19.77
CA GLY A 371 8.67 -10.26 -20.39
C GLY A 371 7.80 -11.21 -19.57
N LYS A 372 7.18 -10.77 -18.47
CA LYS A 372 6.28 -11.60 -17.62
C LYS A 372 5.16 -12.25 -18.45
N THR A 373 4.41 -11.47 -19.19
CA THR A 373 3.31 -11.96 -20.04
C THR A 373 3.79 -12.88 -21.16
N THR A 374 4.98 -12.61 -21.72
CA THR A 374 5.60 -13.47 -22.74
C THR A 374 5.97 -14.83 -22.15
N LEU A 375 6.56 -14.84 -20.93
CA LEU A 375 6.88 -16.10 -20.24
C LEU A 375 5.61 -16.90 -19.95
N MET A 376 4.54 -16.26 -19.48
CA MET A 376 3.25 -16.93 -19.25
C MET A 376 2.72 -17.57 -20.53
N LYS A 377 2.76 -16.88 -21.68
CA LYS A 377 2.35 -17.44 -22.98
C LYS A 377 3.20 -18.63 -23.41
N ILE A 378 4.48 -18.66 -23.05
CA ILE A 378 5.33 -19.83 -23.32
C ILE A 378 4.95 -20.99 -22.39
N LEU A 379 4.65 -20.75 -21.13
CA LEU A 379 4.23 -21.79 -20.20
C LEU A 379 2.85 -22.37 -20.56
N THR A 380 1.92 -21.57 -21.12
CA THR A 380 0.63 -22.05 -21.64
C THR A 380 0.76 -22.83 -22.95
N GLY A 381 1.83 -22.60 -23.71
CA GLY A 381 2.01 -23.15 -25.06
C GLY A 381 1.44 -22.28 -26.16
N ASP A 382 0.97 -21.06 -25.83
CA ASP A 382 0.46 -20.08 -26.82
C ASP A 382 1.59 -19.43 -27.63
N LEU A 383 2.83 -19.52 -27.14
CA LEU A 383 4.02 -18.98 -27.78
C LEU A 383 5.19 -19.97 -27.63
N GLU A 384 5.92 -20.20 -28.71
CA GLU A 384 7.13 -21.03 -28.67
C GLU A 384 8.35 -20.21 -28.19
N PRO A 385 9.25 -20.80 -27.37
CA PRO A 385 10.53 -20.20 -27.05
C PRO A 385 11.45 -20.19 -28.30
N ASP A 386 12.42 -19.28 -28.33
CA ASP A 386 13.39 -19.22 -29.43
C ASP A 386 14.42 -20.37 -29.32
N THR A 387 14.78 -20.71 -28.08
CA THR A 387 15.64 -21.86 -27.75
C THR A 387 15.11 -22.60 -26.54
N GLY A 388 15.53 -23.84 -26.36
CA GLY A 388 15.10 -24.67 -25.24
C GLY A 388 13.84 -25.47 -25.52
N THR A 389 13.31 -26.13 -24.49
CA THR A 389 12.12 -26.98 -24.60
C THR A 389 11.18 -26.81 -23.42
N VAL A 390 9.88 -26.90 -23.68
CA VAL A 390 8.82 -26.94 -22.66
C VAL A 390 8.18 -28.32 -22.70
N LYS A 391 8.21 -29.04 -21.59
CA LYS A 391 7.58 -30.35 -21.43
C LYS A 391 6.40 -30.23 -20.47
N GLN A 392 5.21 -30.54 -20.96
CA GLN A 392 3.98 -30.57 -20.18
C GLN A 392 3.56 -32.02 -19.93
N ALA A 393 2.95 -32.29 -18.77
CA ALA A 393 2.34 -33.58 -18.49
C ALA A 393 1.17 -33.83 -19.44
N ALA A 394 0.90 -35.11 -19.79
CA ALA A 394 -0.21 -35.47 -20.66
C ALA A 394 -1.55 -34.98 -20.08
N ASP A 395 -2.48 -34.47 -20.91
CA ASP A 395 -3.81 -33.94 -20.52
C ASP A 395 -3.76 -32.88 -19.41
N LEU A 396 -2.72 -32.05 -19.37
CA LEU A 396 -2.55 -30.96 -18.41
C LEU A 396 -3.60 -29.88 -18.63
N LYS A 397 -4.34 -29.54 -17.56
CA LYS A 397 -5.34 -28.46 -17.61
C LYS A 397 -4.73 -27.17 -17.04
N ILE A 398 -4.39 -26.26 -17.93
CA ILE A 398 -3.91 -24.92 -17.58
C ILE A 398 -5.10 -23.97 -17.71
N VAL A 399 -5.36 -23.20 -16.65
CA VAL A 399 -6.37 -22.15 -16.66
C VAL A 399 -5.67 -20.82 -16.47
N ASN A 400 -5.86 -19.92 -17.46
CA ASN A 400 -5.27 -18.60 -17.46
C ASN A 400 -6.32 -17.56 -17.05
N PHE A 401 -5.94 -16.71 -16.10
CA PHE A 401 -6.69 -15.54 -15.68
C PHE A 401 -5.90 -14.30 -16.14
N THR A 402 -6.35 -13.70 -17.20
CA THR A 402 -5.76 -12.47 -17.74
C THR A 402 -6.50 -11.24 -17.23
N GLN A 403 -5.78 -10.14 -17.08
CA GLN A 403 -6.30 -8.85 -16.61
C GLN A 403 -7.42 -8.27 -17.52
N HIS A 404 -7.52 -8.73 -18.77
CA HIS A 404 -8.51 -8.22 -19.71
C HIS A 404 -9.92 -8.69 -19.35
N ARG A 405 -10.76 -7.74 -18.90
CA ARG A 405 -12.19 -7.92 -18.61
C ARG A 405 -13.05 -8.21 -19.87
N GLU A 406 -12.42 -8.28 -21.02
CA GLU A 406 -13.05 -8.56 -22.32
C GLU A 406 -13.75 -9.93 -22.38
N ALA A 407 -13.42 -10.83 -21.42
CA ALA A 407 -14.08 -12.12 -21.30
C ALA A 407 -15.53 -12.06 -20.76
N LEU A 408 -15.95 -10.91 -20.17
CA LEU A 408 -17.30 -10.74 -19.66
C LEU A 408 -18.15 -9.99 -20.67
N ASN A 409 -19.29 -10.58 -21.07
CA ASN A 409 -20.24 -9.89 -21.93
C ASN A 409 -20.93 -8.76 -21.14
N PRO A 410 -20.74 -7.48 -21.54
CA PRO A 410 -21.24 -6.33 -20.78
C PRO A 410 -22.76 -6.23 -20.70
N THR A 411 -23.49 -6.88 -21.61
CA THR A 411 -24.95 -6.86 -21.68
C THR A 411 -25.63 -7.93 -20.84
N GLN A 412 -24.90 -8.97 -20.41
CA GLN A 412 -25.41 -10.02 -19.55
C GLN A 412 -25.69 -9.51 -18.14
N THR A 413 -26.66 -10.12 -17.48
CA THR A 413 -26.90 -9.92 -16.04
C THR A 413 -25.85 -10.67 -15.20
N LEU A 414 -25.67 -10.29 -13.94
CA LEU A 414 -24.81 -11.01 -13.00
C LEU A 414 -25.14 -12.51 -12.95
N GLN A 415 -26.44 -12.87 -12.93
CA GLN A 415 -26.86 -14.25 -12.90
C GLN A 415 -26.41 -15.01 -14.15
N GLU A 416 -26.63 -14.46 -15.34
CA GLU A 416 -26.20 -15.05 -16.62
C GLU A 416 -24.70 -15.15 -16.75
N ALA A 417 -23.96 -14.17 -16.23
CA ALA A 417 -22.49 -14.17 -16.22
C ALA A 417 -21.92 -15.28 -15.34
N LEU A 418 -22.59 -15.65 -14.23
CA LEU A 418 -22.18 -16.74 -13.33
C LEU A 418 -22.71 -18.11 -13.77
N CYS A 419 -23.88 -18.16 -14.39
CA CYS A 419 -24.53 -19.39 -14.87
C CYS A 419 -25.24 -19.10 -16.20
N PRO A 420 -24.55 -19.26 -17.35
CA PRO A 420 -25.12 -18.96 -18.67
C PRO A 420 -26.33 -19.83 -19.04
N ILE A 421 -26.43 -21.01 -18.47
CA ILE A 421 -27.51 -21.97 -18.76
C ILE A 421 -28.15 -22.44 -17.45
N GLY A 422 -29.41 -22.04 -17.22
CA GLY A 422 -30.20 -22.43 -16.05
C GLY A 422 -29.81 -21.70 -14.76
N ASP A 423 -30.14 -22.28 -13.60
CA ASP A 423 -29.97 -21.70 -12.27
C ASP A 423 -29.06 -22.55 -11.36
N THR A 424 -28.51 -23.64 -11.89
CA THR A 424 -27.74 -24.62 -11.12
C THR A 424 -26.30 -24.70 -11.60
N ILE A 425 -25.39 -24.51 -10.66
CA ILE A 425 -23.95 -24.59 -10.86
C ILE A 425 -23.45 -25.90 -10.25
N HIS A 426 -22.66 -26.63 -11.00
CA HIS A 426 -21.97 -27.84 -10.50
C HIS A 426 -20.59 -27.50 -9.96
N TYR A 427 -20.44 -27.56 -8.64
CA TYR A 427 -19.19 -27.29 -7.95
C TYR A 427 -18.77 -28.50 -7.11
N ARG A 428 -17.63 -29.11 -7.42
CA ARG A 428 -17.12 -30.32 -6.74
C ARG A 428 -18.12 -31.49 -6.74
N GLY A 429 -18.82 -31.69 -7.85
CA GLY A 429 -19.83 -32.75 -7.96
C GLY A 429 -21.13 -32.51 -7.18
N LYS A 430 -21.25 -31.35 -6.53
CA LYS A 430 -22.48 -30.93 -5.84
C LYS A 430 -23.20 -29.88 -6.68
N ALA A 431 -24.51 -30.09 -6.89
CA ALA A 431 -25.35 -29.08 -7.48
C ALA A 431 -25.66 -27.97 -6.46
N MET A 432 -25.48 -26.71 -6.85
CA MET A 432 -25.72 -25.53 -6.03
C MET A 432 -26.48 -24.49 -6.87
N HIS A 433 -27.50 -23.87 -6.28
CA HIS A 433 -28.19 -22.78 -6.94
C HIS A 433 -27.29 -21.54 -7.12
N VAL A 434 -27.39 -20.85 -8.27
CA VAL A 434 -26.57 -19.70 -8.63
C VAL A 434 -26.56 -18.60 -7.57
N THR A 435 -27.68 -18.35 -6.88
CA THR A 435 -27.75 -17.38 -5.80
C THR A 435 -26.89 -17.77 -4.59
N GLY A 436 -26.82 -19.06 -4.29
CA GLY A 436 -25.96 -19.60 -3.24
C GLY A 436 -24.47 -19.43 -3.60
N TRP A 437 -24.13 -19.64 -4.89
CA TRP A 437 -22.80 -19.42 -5.42
C TRP A 437 -22.40 -17.95 -5.36
N ALA A 438 -23.22 -17.04 -5.89
CA ALA A 438 -22.95 -15.62 -5.90
C ALA A 438 -22.80 -15.01 -4.49
N ARG A 439 -23.58 -15.48 -3.51
CA ARG A 439 -23.42 -15.06 -2.11
C ARG A 439 -22.06 -15.40 -1.53
N LYS A 440 -21.39 -16.47 -1.99
CA LYS A 440 -20.03 -16.79 -1.60
C LYS A 440 -19.02 -15.72 -2.05
N PHE A 441 -19.30 -15.02 -3.15
CA PHE A 441 -18.52 -13.93 -3.69
C PHE A 441 -19.03 -12.55 -3.26
N LEU A 442 -19.76 -12.48 -2.14
CA LEU A 442 -20.24 -11.24 -1.54
C LEU A 442 -21.21 -10.45 -2.42
N PHE A 443 -21.94 -11.11 -3.32
CA PHE A 443 -23.01 -10.48 -4.08
C PHE A 443 -24.33 -10.49 -3.30
N GLU A 444 -25.00 -9.34 -3.27
CA GLU A 444 -26.32 -9.17 -2.68
C GLU A 444 -27.42 -9.61 -3.66
N ALA A 445 -28.59 -9.96 -3.12
CA ALA A 445 -29.67 -10.54 -3.93
C ALA A 445 -30.28 -9.54 -4.94
N ASP A 446 -30.26 -8.27 -4.63
CA ASP A 446 -30.77 -7.17 -5.46
C ASP A 446 -29.93 -6.96 -6.74
N LYS A 447 -28.64 -7.35 -6.72
CA LYS A 447 -27.73 -7.19 -7.85
C LYS A 447 -27.84 -8.28 -8.91
N PHE A 448 -28.57 -9.37 -8.68
CA PHE A 448 -28.62 -10.49 -9.64
C PHE A 448 -29.11 -10.11 -11.04
N ARG A 449 -30.01 -9.14 -11.12
CA ARG A 449 -30.56 -8.64 -12.39
C ARG A 449 -29.79 -7.45 -12.96
N THR A 450 -28.74 -7.01 -12.28
CA THR A 450 -27.89 -5.90 -12.75
C THR A 450 -27.00 -6.37 -13.89
N GLN A 451 -26.91 -5.58 -14.95
CA GLN A 451 -26.02 -5.85 -16.08
C GLN A 451 -24.56 -5.69 -15.65
N VAL A 452 -23.67 -6.49 -16.24
CA VAL A 452 -22.24 -6.51 -15.93
C VAL A 452 -21.58 -5.15 -16.14
N ASN A 453 -22.00 -4.40 -17.17
CA ASN A 453 -21.47 -3.04 -17.43
C ASN A 453 -21.82 -2.00 -16.37
N LYS A 454 -22.85 -2.26 -15.54
CA LYS A 454 -23.26 -1.39 -14.42
C LYS A 454 -22.62 -1.78 -13.09
N LEU A 455 -21.89 -2.88 -13.07
CA LEU A 455 -21.14 -3.34 -11.91
C LEU A 455 -19.80 -2.63 -11.81
N SER A 456 -19.35 -2.37 -10.58
CA SER A 456 -18.00 -1.83 -10.32
C SER A 456 -16.92 -2.79 -10.81
N GLY A 457 -15.72 -2.28 -11.08
CA GLY A 457 -14.58 -3.09 -11.50
C GLY A 457 -14.26 -4.23 -10.55
N GLY A 458 -14.35 -4.02 -9.25
CA GLY A 458 -14.18 -5.06 -8.24
C GLY A 458 -15.29 -6.12 -8.27
N GLU A 459 -16.52 -5.75 -8.60
CA GLU A 459 -17.62 -6.71 -8.78
C GLU A 459 -17.41 -7.57 -10.03
N GLN A 460 -16.97 -6.96 -11.13
CA GLN A 460 -16.62 -7.70 -12.35
C GLN A 460 -15.46 -8.67 -12.10
N ALA A 461 -14.44 -8.26 -11.38
CA ALA A 461 -13.33 -9.14 -11.01
C ALA A 461 -13.81 -10.32 -10.13
N ARG A 462 -14.74 -10.10 -9.19
CA ARG A 462 -15.37 -11.18 -8.40
C ARG A 462 -16.13 -12.18 -9.26
N ILE A 463 -16.81 -11.75 -10.32
CA ILE A 463 -17.45 -12.65 -11.30
C ILE A 463 -16.40 -13.51 -11.98
N MET A 464 -15.30 -12.91 -12.43
CA MET A 464 -14.22 -13.63 -13.11
C MET A 464 -13.58 -14.67 -12.18
N ILE A 465 -13.33 -14.33 -10.92
CA ILE A 465 -12.81 -15.27 -9.90
C ILE A 465 -13.83 -16.41 -9.67
N ALA A 466 -15.12 -16.09 -9.56
CA ALA A 466 -16.18 -17.09 -9.38
C ALA A 466 -16.24 -18.08 -10.55
N ASN A 467 -16.09 -17.59 -11.79
CA ASN A 467 -16.06 -18.42 -12.98
C ASN A 467 -14.78 -19.25 -13.10
N LEU A 468 -13.64 -18.67 -12.69
CA LEU A 468 -12.36 -19.36 -12.63
C LEU A 468 -12.42 -20.60 -11.72
N MET A 469 -13.07 -20.46 -10.56
CA MET A 469 -13.19 -21.55 -9.59
C MET A 469 -14.08 -22.71 -10.06
N LEU A 470 -14.90 -22.50 -11.07
CA LEU A 470 -15.71 -23.57 -11.66
C LEU A 470 -14.94 -24.43 -12.65
N LYS A 471 -13.77 -23.96 -13.13
CA LYS A 471 -12.93 -24.68 -14.08
C LYS A 471 -11.98 -25.61 -13.32
N PRO A 472 -11.96 -26.91 -13.65
CA PRO A 472 -10.93 -27.80 -13.10
C PRO A 472 -9.58 -27.43 -13.68
N ALA A 473 -8.56 -27.20 -12.83
CA ALA A 473 -7.23 -26.82 -13.23
C ALA A 473 -6.16 -27.63 -12.51
N ASP A 474 -5.06 -27.94 -13.20
CA ASP A 474 -3.81 -28.45 -12.65
C ASP A 474 -2.81 -27.32 -12.41
N ILE A 475 -2.81 -26.31 -13.31
CA ILE A 475 -2.02 -25.09 -13.19
C ILE A 475 -2.96 -23.88 -13.33
N LEU A 476 -2.85 -22.94 -12.41
CA LEU A 476 -3.46 -21.61 -12.50
C LEU A 476 -2.39 -20.59 -12.86
N ILE A 477 -2.62 -19.83 -13.92
CA ILE A 477 -1.80 -18.68 -14.29
C ILE A 477 -2.62 -17.43 -14.03
N LEU A 478 -2.13 -16.57 -13.14
CA LEU A 478 -2.84 -15.38 -12.66
C LEU A 478 -2.01 -14.14 -13.00
N ASP A 479 -2.54 -13.28 -13.88
CA ASP A 479 -1.92 -12.01 -14.27
C ASP A 479 -2.66 -10.85 -13.59
N GLU A 480 -2.02 -10.23 -12.60
CA GLU A 480 -2.53 -9.12 -11.78
C GLU A 480 -3.96 -9.36 -11.24
N PRO A 481 -4.21 -10.50 -10.55
CA PRO A 481 -5.55 -10.82 -10.07
C PRO A 481 -6.03 -9.91 -8.93
N THR A 482 -5.13 -9.10 -8.37
CA THR A 482 -5.37 -8.22 -7.21
C THR A 482 -5.87 -6.83 -7.61
N ASN A 483 -5.72 -6.44 -8.88
CA ASN A 483 -6.10 -5.11 -9.33
C ASN A 483 -7.60 -4.85 -9.16
N ASP A 484 -7.95 -3.67 -8.64
CA ASP A 484 -9.33 -3.21 -8.37
C ASP A 484 -10.11 -4.05 -7.33
N LEU A 485 -9.44 -4.96 -6.60
CA LEU A 485 -10.08 -5.70 -5.51
C LEU A 485 -9.97 -4.94 -4.18
N ASP A 486 -11.07 -4.92 -3.44
CA ASP A 486 -11.05 -4.42 -2.06
C ASP A 486 -10.42 -5.45 -1.10
N ILE A 487 -9.96 -4.97 0.05
CA ILE A 487 -9.26 -5.81 1.04
C ILE A 487 -10.04 -7.06 1.43
N PRO A 488 -11.38 -7.01 1.68
CA PRO A 488 -12.16 -8.23 1.96
C PRO A 488 -12.13 -9.25 0.81
N THR A 489 -12.21 -8.80 -0.44
CA THR A 489 -12.14 -9.69 -1.62
C THR A 489 -10.72 -10.26 -1.80
N LEU A 490 -9.67 -9.45 -1.55
CA LEU A 490 -8.29 -9.92 -1.54
C LEU A 490 -8.05 -11.02 -0.52
N GLN A 491 -8.60 -10.91 0.69
CA GLN A 491 -8.51 -11.95 1.73
C GLN A 491 -9.18 -13.27 1.30
N VAL A 492 -10.33 -13.17 0.62
CA VAL A 492 -11.01 -14.34 0.07
C VAL A 492 -10.19 -15.00 -1.03
N LEU A 493 -9.65 -14.21 -1.97
CA LEU A 493 -8.78 -14.71 -3.05
C LEU A 493 -7.55 -15.41 -2.47
N GLU A 494 -6.88 -14.78 -1.52
CA GLU A 494 -5.70 -15.27 -0.84
C GLU A 494 -5.95 -16.62 -0.15
N GLN A 495 -7.00 -16.72 0.66
CA GLN A 495 -7.37 -17.97 1.30
C GLN A 495 -7.65 -19.06 0.28
N THR A 496 -8.35 -18.71 -0.79
CA THR A 496 -8.74 -19.65 -1.84
C THR A 496 -7.51 -20.18 -2.60
N LEU A 497 -6.57 -19.30 -2.94
CA LEU A 497 -5.32 -19.68 -3.61
C LEU A 497 -4.42 -20.53 -2.71
N SER A 498 -4.37 -20.25 -1.40
CA SER A 498 -3.58 -21.04 -0.45
C SER A 498 -4.05 -22.50 -0.31
N GLU A 499 -5.31 -22.76 -0.59
CA GLU A 499 -5.92 -24.11 -0.53
C GLU A 499 -5.92 -24.82 -1.90
N PHE A 500 -5.36 -24.19 -2.96
CA PHE A 500 -5.32 -24.80 -4.29
C PHE A 500 -4.30 -25.93 -4.35
N PRO A 501 -4.72 -27.16 -4.75
CA PRO A 501 -3.84 -28.34 -4.73
C PRO A 501 -2.90 -28.45 -5.94
N GLY A 502 -3.12 -27.67 -7.01
CA GLY A 502 -2.30 -27.62 -8.21
C GLY A 502 -1.13 -26.65 -8.09
N ALA A 503 -0.49 -26.32 -9.20
CA ALA A 503 0.54 -25.28 -9.25
C ALA A 503 -0.05 -23.91 -9.60
N ILE A 504 0.55 -22.86 -9.07
CA ILE A 504 0.16 -21.47 -9.35
C ILE A 504 1.36 -20.74 -9.96
N VAL A 505 1.13 -20.01 -11.04
CA VAL A 505 2.04 -18.98 -11.55
C VAL A 505 1.36 -17.62 -11.32
N LEU A 506 1.94 -16.79 -10.47
CA LEU A 506 1.33 -15.57 -9.98
C LEU A 506 2.16 -14.36 -10.41
N VAL A 507 1.59 -13.50 -11.24
CA VAL A 507 2.10 -12.16 -11.50
C VAL A 507 1.28 -11.19 -10.69
N THR A 508 1.89 -10.48 -9.75
CA THR A 508 1.23 -9.45 -8.98
C THR A 508 2.23 -8.48 -8.35
N HIS A 509 1.77 -7.27 -8.09
CA HIS A 509 2.50 -6.26 -7.34
C HIS A 509 2.06 -6.21 -5.86
N ASP A 510 1.11 -7.05 -5.44
CA ASP A 510 0.74 -7.20 -4.02
C ASP A 510 1.81 -8.01 -3.27
N ARG A 511 2.65 -7.29 -2.52
CA ARG A 511 3.75 -7.87 -1.71
C ARG A 511 3.25 -8.82 -0.62
N PHE A 512 2.08 -8.53 -0.05
CA PHE A 512 1.49 -9.37 0.98
C PHE A 512 1.06 -10.73 0.41
N LEU A 513 0.42 -10.71 -0.75
CA LEU A 513 0.01 -11.92 -1.44
C LEU A 513 1.23 -12.77 -1.86
N LEU A 514 2.27 -12.12 -2.42
CA LEU A 514 3.52 -12.80 -2.78
C LEU A 514 4.20 -13.42 -1.56
N ALA A 515 4.36 -12.68 -0.47
CA ALA A 515 5.01 -13.18 0.74
C ALA A 515 4.28 -14.38 1.36
N ARG A 516 2.95 -14.45 1.20
CA ARG A 516 2.13 -15.51 1.78
C ARG A 516 2.01 -16.76 0.93
N LEU A 517 1.94 -16.60 -0.40
CA LEU A 517 1.65 -17.71 -1.31
C LEU A 517 2.87 -18.25 -2.03
N SER A 518 3.85 -17.39 -2.38
CA SER A 518 4.95 -17.81 -3.24
C SER A 518 5.92 -18.72 -2.52
N SER A 519 6.16 -19.90 -3.11
CA SER A 519 7.22 -20.83 -2.69
C SER A 519 8.59 -20.34 -3.18
N GLU A 520 8.61 -19.74 -4.37
CA GLU A 520 9.77 -19.16 -5.03
C GLU A 520 9.34 -17.94 -5.85
N LEU A 521 10.25 -16.98 -6.00
CA LEU A 521 10.06 -15.79 -6.81
C LEU A 521 11.06 -15.79 -7.96
N LEU A 522 10.57 -15.58 -9.18
CA LEU A 522 11.39 -15.39 -10.37
C LEU A 522 11.35 -13.91 -10.78
N ALA A 523 12.48 -13.24 -10.66
CA ALA A 523 12.64 -11.84 -11.06
C ALA A 523 13.22 -11.74 -12.47
N LEU A 524 12.54 -10.99 -13.36
CA LEU A 524 12.98 -10.66 -14.72
C LEU A 524 13.45 -9.21 -14.74
N ASP A 525 14.70 -8.98 -15.13
CA ASP A 525 15.29 -7.62 -15.19
C ASP A 525 14.96 -6.85 -16.49
N GLY A 526 14.34 -7.53 -17.47
CA GLY A 526 14.05 -6.97 -18.80
C GLY A 526 15.28 -6.69 -19.67
N GLN A 527 16.46 -7.19 -19.26
CA GLN A 527 17.74 -7.07 -19.99
C GLN A 527 18.31 -8.46 -20.38
N GLY A 528 17.49 -9.50 -20.23
CA GLY A 528 17.85 -10.86 -20.58
C GLY A 528 18.20 -11.76 -19.40
N ASN A 529 18.26 -11.25 -18.17
CA ASN A 529 18.54 -12.07 -17.01
C ASN A 529 17.27 -12.41 -16.25
N ALA A 530 17.23 -13.64 -15.76
CA ALA A 530 16.19 -14.15 -14.87
C ALA A 530 16.83 -14.75 -13.63
N LYS A 531 16.36 -14.37 -12.44
CA LYS A 531 16.95 -14.81 -11.19
C LYS A 531 15.90 -15.27 -10.19
N PHE A 532 16.13 -16.44 -9.60
CA PHE A 532 15.27 -16.94 -8.53
C PHE A 532 15.65 -16.34 -7.18
N HIS A 533 14.63 -16.00 -6.40
CA HIS A 533 14.75 -15.52 -5.03
C HIS A 533 13.80 -16.32 -4.13
N PRO A 534 14.22 -16.72 -2.93
CA PRO A 534 13.38 -17.51 -2.03
C PRO A 534 12.32 -16.66 -1.31
N SER A 535 12.51 -15.33 -1.22
CA SER A 535 11.55 -14.43 -0.59
C SER A 535 11.59 -13.01 -1.17
N ILE A 536 10.51 -12.24 -0.93
CA ILE A 536 10.39 -10.87 -1.40
C ILE A 536 11.39 -9.94 -0.70
N GLU A 537 11.74 -10.20 0.56
CA GLU A 537 12.70 -9.40 1.31
C GLU A 537 14.11 -9.55 0.71
N GLN A 538 14.49 -10.77 0.28
CA GLN A 538 15.78 -10.99 -0.37
C GLN A 538 15.83 -10.34 -1.75
N TRP A 539 14.74 -10.38 -2.50
CA TRP A 539 14.64 -9.66 -3.75
C TRP A 539 14.75 -8.14 -3.54
N GLN A 540 14.08 -7.58 -2.54
CA GLN A 540 14.17 -6.14 -2.22
C GLN A 540 15.61 -5.73 -1.86
N LYS A 541 16.28 -6.48 -1.00
CA LYS A 541 17.69 -6.23 -0.68
C LYS A 541 18.57 -6.26 -1.93
N TYR A 542 18.37 -7.25 -2.79
CA TYR A 542 19.12 -7.36 -4.04
C TYR A 542 18.88 -6.15 -4.96
N THR A 543 17.64 -5.68 -5.09
CA THR A 543 17.32 -4.49 -5.91
C THR A 543 17.91 -3.23 -5.31
N ASP A 544 17.84 -3.04 -3.98
CA ASP A 544 18.43 -1.89 -3.28
C ASP A 544 19.95 -1.84 -3.46
N ASP A 545 20.64 -2.97 -3.31
CA ASP A 545 22.08 -3.05 -3.48
C ASP A 545 22.49 -2.80 -4.94
N THR A 546 21.74 -3.33 -5.90
CA THR A 546 21.96 -3.08 -7.33
C THR A 546 21.71 -1.61 -7.68
N ALA A 547 20.68 -0.98 -7.10
CA ALA A 547 20.39 0.43 -7.31
C ALA A 547 21.52 1.33 -6.74
N LYS A 548 22.03 1.01 -5.55
CA LYS A 548 23.18 1.72 -4.94
C LYS A 548 24.44 1.59 -5.80
N GLN A 549 24.70 0.39 -6.32
CA GLN A 549 25.84 0.15 -7.22
C GLN A 549 25.73 0.97 -8.51
N LYS A 550 24.57 0.94 -9.18
CA LYS A 550 24.31 1.74 -10.39
C LYS A 550 24.43 3.25 -10.13
N GLN A 551 23.99 3.73 -8.96
CA GLN A 551 24.16 5.15 -8.59
C GLN A 551 25.62 5.50 -8.33
N ALA A 552 26.38 4.61 -7.69
CA ALA A 552 27.81 4.81 -7.47
C ALA A 552 28.59 4.84 -8.80
N GLU A 553 28.25 3.94 -9.74
CA GLU A 553 28.83 3.90 -11.08
C GLU A 553 28.47 5.16 -11.88
N LYS A 554 27.21 5.62 -11.86
CA LYS A 554 26.79 6.88 -12.50
C LYS A 554 27.52 8.09 -11.91
N LYS A 555 27.70 8.16 -10.58
CA LYS A 555 28.48 9.22 -9.91
C LYS A 555 29.96 9.18 -10.30
N ALA A 556 30.55 7.99 -10.36
CA ALA A 556 31.94 7.80 -10.79
C ALA A 556 32.13 8.18 -12.26
N ALA A 557 31.23 7.78 -13.14
CA ALA A 557 31.23 8.15 -14.56
C ALA A 557 31.07 9.68 -14.76
N ALA A 558 30.18 10.32 -13.99
CA ALA A 558 29.98 11.76 -14.03
C ALA A 558 31.21 12.53 -13.49
N ALA A 559 31.88 12.01 -12.45
CA ALA A 559 33.11 12.57 -11.92
C ALA A 559 34.26 12.47 -12.95
N ASN A 560 34.38 11.31 -13.63
CA ASN A 560 35.35 11.10 -14.70
C ASN A 560 35.08 11.98 -15.91
N ALA A 561 33.81 12.18 -16.29
CA ALA A 561 33.43 13.09 -17.38
C ALA A 561 33.72 14.58 -17.05
N LYS A 562 33.56 14.99 -15.79
CA LYS A 562 33.94 16.33 -15.32
C LYS A 562 35.45 16.50 -15.30
N ALA A 563 36.21 15.49 -14.89
CA ALA A 563 37.69 15.51 -14.93
C ALA A 563 38.23 15.55 -16.37
N ALA A 564 37.59 14.86 -17.31
CA ALA A 564 37.96 14.90 -18.73
C ALA A 564 37.67 16.28 -19.38
N LYS A 565 36.60 16.99 -18.95
CA LYS A 565 36.28 18.34 -19.45
C LYS A 565 37.19 19.42 -18.85
N SER A 566 37.73 19.23 -17.65
CA SER A 566 38.70 20.18 -17.03
C SER A 566 40.10 20.08 -17.64
N ASN A 567 40.48 18.95 -18.27
CA ASN A 567 41.75 18.77 -18.95
C ASN A 567 41.78 19.23 -20.42
N GLY A 568 40.64 19.67 -20.95
CA GLY A 568 40.49 20.10 -22.36
C GLY A 568 40.74 21.59 -22.62
N SER A 569 41.07 22.42 -21.57
CA SER A 569 41.18 23.87 -21.74
C SER A 569 42.56 24.46 -21.38
N ALA A 570 43.63 23.67 -21.42
CA ALA A 570 44.99 24.24 -21.35
C ALA A 570 45.95 23.32 -22.12
N ASN A 571 46.26 23.66 -23.37
CA ASN A 571 47.62 23.63 -23.88
C ASN A 571 47.68 23.92 -25.38
N ASN A 572 48.18 25.10 -25.69
CA ASN A 572 49.06 25.31 -26.83
C ASN A 572 50.33 25.97 -26.28
N THR A 573 51.36 25.20 -26.08
CA THR A 573 52.76 25.58 -26.34
C THR A 573 53.65 24.34 -26.23
N SER A 574 54.41 24.15 -27.31
CA SER A 574 55.43 23.13 -27.55
C SER A 574 56.54 23.06 -26.54
N GLN A 575 56.99 21.88 -26.11
CA GLN A 575 58.35 21.39 -26.32
C GLN A 575 58.56 19.97 -25.74
N SER A 576 59.38 19.23 -26.48
CA SER A 576 59.90 17.89 -26.33
C SER A 576 60.43 17.50 -24.94
N ALA A 577 60.13 16.27 -24.45
CA ALA A 577 61.12 15.30 -23.91
C ALA A 577 60.44 14.04 -23.31
N LYS A 578 60.95 12.90 -23.72
CA LYS A 578 61.07 11.52 -23.17
C LYS A 578 60.01 10.94 -22.19
N PRO A 579 59.68 9.64 -22.33
CA PRO A 579 58.69 8.95 -21.53
C PRO A 579 59.24 8.59 -20.15
N THR A 580 58.53 9.03 -19.10
CA THR A 580 58.70 8.54 -17.75
C THR A 580 57.46 7.83 -17.28
N THR A 581 57.65 6.63 -16.81
CA THR A 581 56.73 5.69 -16.17
C THR A 581 55.81 6.35 -15.15
N THR A 582 54.48 6.17 -15.31
CA THR A 582 53.45 6.50 -14.31
C THR A 582 53.56 5.60 -13.09
N THR A 583 54.18 6.09 -12.03
CA THR A 583 54.07 5.53 -10.68
C THR A 583 52.85 6.15 -10.03
N GLY A 584 51.81 5.31 -9.74
CA GLY A 584 50.71 5.68 -8.84
C GLY A 584 51.27 6.19 -7.50
N LYS A 585 50.68 7.23 -6.94
CA LYS A 585 51.00 7.76 -5.62
C LYS A 585 50.81 6.65 -4.59
N LYS A 586 51.92 6.05 -4.14
CA LYS A 586 51.91 5.12 -3.00
C LYS A 586 51.58 5.91 -1.75
N LEU A 587 50.65 5.40 -0.93
CA LEU A 587 50.43 5.88 0.43
C LEU A 587 51.75 6.04 1.15
N SER A 588 51.85 7.06 2.01
CA SER A 588 52.99 7.19 2.91
C SER A 588 53.11 5.94 3.78
N TYR A 589 54.32 5.42 3.98
CA TYR A 589 54.60 4.23 4.80
C TYR A 589 53.89 4.27 6.18
N LYS A 590 53.73 5.46 6.75
CA LYS A 590 53.02 5.68 8.01
C LYS A 590 51.49 5.38 7.88
N HIS A 591 50.88 5.79 6.79
CA HIS A 591 49.45 5.55 6.55
C HIS A 591 49.18 4.09 6.14
N GLN A 592 50.13 3.42 5.49
CA GLN A 592 50.03 1.99 5.19
C GLN A 592 50.08 1.15 6.47
N LEU A 593 51.02 1.46 7.39
CA LEU A 593 51.10 0.77 8.69
C LEU A 593 49.87 1.03 9.58
N GLU A 594 49.30 2.24 9.49
CA GLU A 594 48.06 2.61 10.18
C GLU A 594 46.87 1.82 9.62
N LEU A 595 46.79 1.65 8.30
CA LEU A 595 45.72 0.87 7.63
C LEU A 595 45.79 -0.61 7.98
N ASP A 596 47.00 -1.20 7.97
CA ASP A 596 47.22 -2.62 8.28
C ASP A 596 46.89 -2.98 9.75
N GLY A 597 46.99 -1.98 10.69
CA GLY A 597 46.60 -2.16 12.10
C GLY A 597 45.15 -1.75 12.41
N MET A 598 44.43 -1.17 11.45
CA MET A 598 43.10 -0.60 11.68
C MET A 598 42.04 -1.67 11.85
N GLU A 599 42.08 -2.74 11.06
CA GLU A 599 41.14 -3.86 11.16
C GLU A 599 41.16 -4.51 12.55
N GLU A 600 42.35 -4.74 13.10
CA GLU A 600 42.48 -5.31 14.44
C GLU A 600 42.01 -4.34 15.54
N SER A 601 42.19 -3.04 15.33
CA SER A 601 41.71 -2.00 16.24
C SER A 601 40.20 -1.83 16.22
N ILE A 602 39.57 -1.97 15.06
CA ILE A 602 38.11 -1.97 14.89
C ILE A 602 37.50 -3.22 15.58
N LEU A 603 38.05 -4.38 15.31
CA LEU A 603 37.58 -5.67 15.86
C LEU A 603 37.65 -5.68 17.41
N LYS A 604 38.71 -5.14 18.00
CA LYS A 604 38.82 -4.97 19.46
C LYS A 604 37.80 -3.97 20.02
N ALA A 605 37.53 -2.89 19.30
CA ALA A 605 36.56 -1.90 19.73
C ALA A 605 35.12 -2.42 19.64
N GLU A 606 34.82 -3.24 18.63
CA GLU A 606 33.53 -3.92 18.48
C GLU A 606 33.29 -4.98 19.55
N GLN A 607 34.33 -5.76 19.93
CA GLN A 607 34.24 -6.71 21.04
C GLN A 607 33.87 -6.02 22.36
N ILE A 608 34.51 -4.89 22.67
CA ILE A 608 34.20 -4.10 23.86
C ILE A 608 32.75 -3.58 23.81
N LEU A 609 32.28 -3.17 22.64
CA LEU A 609 30.91 -2.67 22.46
C LEU A 609 29.87 -3.79 22.68
N GLU A 610 30.16 -5.01 22.21
CA GLU A 610 29.27 -6.17 22.41
C GLU A 610 29.26 -6.63 23.88
N GLU A 611 30.43 -6.63 24.55
CA GLU A 611 30.49 -6.91 26.01
C GLU A 611 29.70 -5.91 26.85
N LEU A 612 29.75 -4.62 26.50
CA LEU A 612 28.98 -3.59 27.20
C LEU A 612 27.48 -3.73 26.92
N LYS A 613 27.11 -4.14 25.71
CA LYS A 613 25.71 -4.42 25.34
C LYS A 613 25.16 -5.65 26.08
N GLU A 614 25.95 -6.71 26.25
CA GLU A 614 25.60 -7.84 27.09
C GLU A 614 25.42 -7.43 28.56
N LYS A 615 26.30 -6.60 29.10
CA LYS A 615 26.19 -6.05 30.45
C LYS A 615 24.94 -5.19 30.65
N MET A 616 24.53 -4.42 29.64
CA MET A 616 23.27 -3.65 29.68
C MET A 616 22.03 -4.54 29.75
N ASN A 617 22.11 -5.78 29.25
CA ASN A 617 21.01 -6.75 29.28
C ASN A 617 21.03 -7.66 30.53
N ASP A 618 22.04 -7.55 31.40
CA ASP A 618 22.10 -8.36 32.63
C ASP A 618 21.10 -7.84 33.66
N PRO A 619 20.14 -8.68 34.13
CA PRO A 619 19.13 -8.30 35.11
C PRO A 619 19.71 -7.78 36.43
N LYS A 620 20.94 -8.18 36.79
CA LYS A 620 21.63 -7.72 38.02
C LYS A 620 22.11 -6.26 37.90
N ILE A 621 22.48 -5.85 36.69
CA ILE A 621 22.96 -4.49 36.42
C ILE A 621 21.78 -3.55 36.21
N ILE A 622 20.71 -4.01 35.57
CA ILE A 622 19.48 -3.25 35.33
C ILE A 622 18.85 -2.79 36.65
N ASN A 623 18.93 -3.61 37.71
CA ASN A 623 18.36 -3.29 39.03
C ASN A 623 19.23 -2.32 39.86
N ASP A 624 20.47 -2.07 39.45
CA ASP A 624 21.36 -1.10 40.09
C ASP A 624 21.48 0.17 39.26
N ARG A 625 20.66 1.16 39.60
CA ARG A 625 20.52 2.42 38.86
C ARG A 625 21.84 3.20 38.66
N THR A 626 22.77 3.06 39.63
CA THR A 626 24.08 3.75 39.59
C THR A 626 25.08 3.07 38.69
N ASN A 627 25.08 1.73 38.68
CA ASN A 627 25.95 0.95 37.79
C ASN A 627 25.40 0.90 36.37
N TYR A 628 24.08 0.85 36.18
CA TYR A 628 23.46 0.92 34.87
C TYR A 628 23.77 2.22 34.13
N GLY A 629 23.71 3.38 34.84
CA GLY A 629 24.11 4.68 34.28
C GLY A 629 25.55 4.70 33.77
N LYS A 630 26.49 4.16 34.53
CA LYS A 630 27.91 4.07 34.11
C LYS A 630 28.10 3.17 32.87
N VAL A 631 27.42 2.03 32.84
CA VAL A 631 27.48 1.11 31.67
C VAL A 631 26.89 1.75 30.42
N CYS A 632 25.85 2.57 30.54
CA CYS A 632 25.29 3.33 29.42
C CYS A 632 26.26 4.40 28.92
N ASP A 633 26.93 5.12 29.82
CA ASP A 633 27.95 6.12 29.46
C ASP A 633 29.16 5.46 28.79
N ASP A 634 29.65 4.33 29.32
CA ASP A 634 30.75 3.56 28.74
C ASP A 634 30.37 3.00 27.35
N TYR A 635 29.12 2.56 27.16
CA TYR A 635 28.60 2.10 25.86
C TYR A 635 28.58 3.23 24.84
N ALA A 636 28.11 4.43 25.22
CA ALA A 636 28.12 5.60 24.32
C ALA A 636 29.53 6.00 23.92
N VAL A 637 30.50 5.95 24.84
CA VAL A 637 31.90 6.24 24.55
C VAL A 637 32.52 5.18 23.62
N ALA A 638 32.21 3.89 23.84
CA ALA A 638 32.69 2.81 22.99
C ALA A 638 32.10 2.93 21.57
N GLN A 639 30.81 3.27 21.45
CA GLN A 639 30.13 3.48 20.16
C GLN A 639 30.76 4.64 19.36
N ASP A 640 31.06 5.75 20.03
CA ASP A 640 31.71 6.89 19.37
C ASP A 640 33.17 6.58 18.94
N LYS A 641 33.85 5.72 19.71
CA LYS A 641 35.20 5.23 19.35
C LYS A 641 35.17 4.35 18.10
N VAL A 642 34.22 3.41 18.01
CA VAL A 642 34.02 2.55 16.83
C VAL A 642 33.73 3.42 15.61
N ARG A 643 32.83 4.41 15.74
CA ARG A 643 32.48 5.34 14.67
C ARG A 643 33.70 6.14 14.17
N LYS A 644 34.54 6.62 15.07
CA LYS A 644 35.76 7.36 14.71
C LYS A 644 36.79 6.48 13.99
N LEU A 645 36.91 5.21 14.38
CA LEU A 645 37.80 4.26 13.73
C LEU A 645 37.33 3.96 12.30
N TYR A 646 36.03 3.76 12.07
CA TYR A 646 35.47 3.57 10.73
C TYR A 646 35.67 4.79 9.83
N LEU A 647 35.39 6.00 10.31
CA LEU A 647 35.63 7.23 9.56
C LEU A 647 37.12 7.43 9.22
N ARG A 648 38.04 6.99 10.10
CA ARG A 648 39.46 7.06 9.84
C ARG A 648 39.92 6.02 8.83
N TRP A 649 39.36 4.80 8.90
CA TRP A 649 39.59 3.71 7.96
C TRP A 649 39.16 4.11 6.55
N GLU A 650 37.93 4.65 6.40
CA GLU A 650 37.37 5.15 5.15
C GLU A 650 38.27 6.22 4.50
N LYS A 651 38.77 7.19 5.29
CA LYS A 651 39.71 8.18 4.81
C LYS A 651 41.07 7.61 4.33
N LEU A 652 41.56 6.59 5.01
CA LEU A 652 42.80 5.93 4.61
C LEU A 652 42.62 5.09 3.35
N GLU A 653 41.47 4.46 3.20
CA GLU A 653 41.10 3.75 1.96
C GLU A 653 40.90 4.70 0.78
N GLU A 654 40.24 5.84 0.98
CA GLU A 654 40.11 6.88 -0.06
C GLU A 654 41.50 7.39 -0.51
N MET A 655 42.45 7.57 0.44
CA MET A 655 43.83 7.95 0.12
C MET A 655 44.64 6.85 -0.59
N LYS A 656 44.24 5.57 -0.47
CA LYS A 656 44.85 4.44 -1.17
C LYS A 656 44.35 4.31 -2.61
N GLN A 657 43.09 4.71 -2.86
CA GLN A 657 42.46 4.64 -4.17
C GLN A 657 42.68 5.88 -5.06
N GLY A 658 43.08 7.03 -4.50
CA GLY A 658 43.41 8.29 -5.21
C GLY A 658 44.90 8.50 -5.38
#